data_7fee385a0cf5a1be8ce81561babb24e1
#
_entry.id   7fee385a0cf5a1be8ce81561babb24e1
#
_cell.length_a   1.000
_cell.length_b   1.000
_cell.length_c   1.000
_cell.angle_alpha   90.00
_cell.angle_beta   90.00
_cell.angle_gamma   90.00
#
_symmetry.space_group_name_H-M   'P 1'
#
loop_
_entity.id
_entity.type
_entity.pdbx_description
1 polymer ?
#
loop_
_entity_poly.entity_id
_entity_poly.type
_entity_poly.pdbx_seq_one_letter_code
_entity_poly.pdbx_strand_id
1 'polypeptide(L)'
;MNATIRTIAAVAAFIILTTAAQAQTAGIRGVVVDDTNEEPLIGANIYIEQLRQGDAAGSNGEFAFSGLAAGTYTAIVSYMGYHTRTEKITLREGETRRIKIRLEAESKSLGEVVVTAKGEARILREQAMPISVISMNQLSGTVNSIVDVLNKTVGVTLRSSGGVGGATRLSVRGLEGKRIGFFIEETPLNDNTDFIDINDIPIDMIDRIEVYKGVVPAKFGGSAMGGAVNIVLKEYPDRYADASYAVESFNTHKIQTVVKRNIKEKGIVFGVGGGYTYSDNDYVMELSHLNNIKVKRNHDKYKKLLLGGSLKAKKWWFDEVEFEPVFVGTYRDIQGIETDIREAFIKSRAYILANTLKKDNFLIEGLDLDMSTSVAYTDYNLVDTAKQWYDWNGNAYPSVSPYGGELGNRYASDARNKKFTILNKLNLEYLIGKQHTINFNSYFAFADGYPKDDMRELSIGKKAVFDSKMRSWTGGLTYDFRSGDDRFLNSLTARYYLYTMNTRSASIFGLGDKDVNLNKSDFGINDALRYRFMPDLMGKLSAGYDVRIPSETELLGDGYTISPSEALLPERNTSVNIGMLYDLTGKKPSNLQIEINGFFMYLQNMIRYTKGIIGAQYQNFGEMRTIGVEAEVKADITHWLYGYANATFQDLRDARRYEENSSVPNPTKGLRMPNIPYLLANAGLEFHTENIFGGKGQNTRIFADISFVEEYFYDFEMAAGQRRIPRSTTIDLGFEHSFFNNSLFISGKIKNLTDARVLSEFNRPLPGRSFGIKIRYVLK
;
A
#
# COMPACT_ATOMS: atom_id res chain seq x y z
N MET A 1 -47.74 -47.82 30.46
CA MET A 1 -47.62 -46.50 31.13
C MET A 1 -46.55 -46.45 32.22
N ASN A 2 -46.04 -47.58 32.74
CA ASN A 2 -45.01 -47.54 33.79
C ASN A 2 -43.55 -47.66 33.36
N ALA A 3 -43.28 -47.99 32.09
CA ALA A 3 -41.91 -48.03 31.58
C ALA A 3 -41.40 -46.64 31.08
N THR A 4 -42.27 -45.87 30.48
CA THR A 4 -41.96 -44.53 29.93
C THR A 4 -41.68 -43.49 31.02
N ILE A 5 -42.38 -43.61 32.17
CA ILE A 5 -42.16 -42.68 33.31
C ILE A 5 -40.80 -42.97 34.01
N ARG A 6 -40.36 -44.25 34.04
CA ARG A 6 -39.05 -44.61 34.62
C ARG A 6 -37.88 -44.14 33.73
N THR A 7 -38.06 -44.13 32.43
CA THR A 7 -37.02 -43.65 31.50
C THR A 7 -36.91 -42.11 31.53
N ILE A 8 -38.02 -41.39 31.64
CA ILE A 8 -38.00 -39.94 31.80
C ILE A 8 -37.42 -39.51 33.15
N ALA A 9 -37.71 -40.24 34.22
CA ALA A 9 -37.12 -39.96 35.53
C ALA A 9 -35.60 -40.28 35.59
N ALA A 10 -35.13 -41.29 34.87
CA ALA A 10 -33.70 -41.59 34.77
C ALA A 10 -32.94 -40.56 33.92
N VAL A 11 -33.52 -40.07 32.84
CA VAL A 11 -32.94 -39.00 32.00
C VAL A 11 -32.95 -37.66 32.74
N ALA A 12 -34.01 -37.34 33.49
CA ALA A 12 -34.05 -36.15 34.33
C ALA A 12 -33.05 -36.18 35.48
N ALA A 13 -32.85 -37.35 36.13
CA ALA A 13 -31.82 -37.55 37.14
C ALA A 13 -30.39 -37.47 36.58
N PHE A 14 -30.18 -37.94 35.34
CA PHE A 14 -28.87 -37.80 34.68
C PHE A 14 -28.57 -36.35 34.26
N ILE A 15 -29.57 -35.57 33.85
CA ILE A 15 -29.43 -34.12 33.55
C ILE A 15 -29.19 -33.29 34.83
N ILE A 16 -29.76 -33.69 35.96
CA ILE A 16 -29.55 -33.00 37.25
C ILE A 16 -28.19 -33.31 37.87
N LEU A 17 -27.60 -34.51 37.57
CA LEU A 17 -26.27 -34.87 38.04
C LEU A 17 -25.12 -34.28 37.23
N THR A 18 -25.39 -33.73 36.04
CA THR A 18 -24.38 -33.04 35.22
C THR A 18 -24.25 -31.54 35.53
N THR A 19 -25.09 -30.97 36.39
CA THR A 19 -25.07 -29.53 36.73
C THR A 19 -24.35 -29.20 38.06
N ALA A 20 -23.66 -30.13 38.67
CA ALA A 20 -23.06 -29.92 40.00
C ALA A 20 -21.52 -29.95 40.05
N ALA A 21 -20.86 -29.65 38.92
CA ALA A 21 -19.43 -29.37 38.95
C ALA A 21 -19.15 -28.02 38.25
N GLN A 22 -19.71 -26.93 38.78
CA GLN A 22 -19.11 -25.62 38.53
C GLN A 22 -17.82 -25.56 39.35
N ALA A 23 -16.72 -25.93 38.70
CA ALA A 23 -15.41 -25.55 39.22
C ALA A 23 -15.44 -24.01 39.38
N GLN A 24 -15.29 -23.55 40.62
CA GLN A 24 -15.17 -22.12 40.88
C GLN A 24 -13.91 -21.63 40.16
N THR A 25 -14.08 -21.05 38.98
CA THR A 25 -12.96 -20.55 38.19
C THR A 25 -12.49 -19.21 38.74
N ALA A 26 -11.19 -19.09 38.95
CA ALA A 26 -10.56 -17.84 39.37
C ALA A 26 -10.36 -16.92 38.17
N GLY A 27 -10.06 -15.65 38.43
CA GLY A 27 -9.81 -14.67 37.36
C GLY A 27 -8.80 -13.58 37.76
N ILE A 28 -8.22 -12.95 36.79
CA ILE A 28 -7.37 -11.76 36.95
C ILE A 28 -8.06 -10.63 36.22
N ARG A 29 -8.26 -9.50 36.89
CA ARG A 29 -8.70 -8.24 36.27
C ARG A 29 -7.74 -7.15 36.69
N GLY A 30 -7.46 -6.22 35.78
CA GLY A 30 -6.56 -5.13 36.13
C GLY A 30 -6.65 -3.95 35.20
N VAL A 31 -5.85 -2.93 35.51
CA VAL A 31 -5.62 -1.79 34.66
C VAL A 31 -4.12 -1.58 34.50
N VAL A 32 -3.70 -1.21 33.31
CA VAL A 32 -2.32 -0.82 33.01
C VAL A 32 -2.30 0.71 32.88
N VAL A 33 -1.39 1.35 33.62
CA VAL A 33 -1.29 2.82 33.65
C VAL A 33 0.18 3.27 33.59
N ASP A 34 0.42 4.49 33.14
CA ASP A 34 1.70 5.19 33.25
C ASP A 34 2.06 5.44 34.72
N ASP A 35 3.30 5.16 35.12
CA ASP A 35 3.74 5.30 36.50
C ASP A 35 3.84 6.76 36.95
N THR A 36 4.05 7.72 36.03
CA THR A 36 4.27 9.12 36.33
C THR A 36 2.95 9.91 36.46
N ASN A 37 2.00 9.67 35.54
CA ASN A 37 0.76 10.47 35.43
C ASN A 37 -0.51 9.66 35.67
N GLU A 38 -0.39 8.36 35.97
CA GLU A 38 -1.48 7.39 36.16
C GLU A 38 -2.47 7.28 34.98
N GLU A 39 -2.09 7.73 33.78
CA GLU A 39 -2.92 7.62 32.60
C GLU A 39 -3.04 6.16 32.12
N PRO A 40 -4.25 5.72 31.71
CA PRO A 40 -4.44 4.37 31.16
C PRO A 40 -3.61 4.15 29.89
N LEU A 41 -2.87 3.05 29.84
CA LEU A 41 -2.10 2.65 28.65
C LEU A 41 -2.96 1.75 27.76
N ILE A 42 -3.71 2.37 26.87
CA ILE A 42 -4.64 1.71 25.94
C ILE A 42 -3.86 0.86 24.96
N GLY A 43 -4.24 -0.42 24.82
CA GLY A 43 -3.53 -1.36 23.95
C GLY A 43 -2.23 -1.91 24.54
N ALA A 44 -1.94 -1.65 25.84
CA ALA A 44 -0.87 -2.35 26.52
C ALA A 44 -1.08 -3.86 26.43
N ASN A 45 -0.05 -4.61 26.09
CA ASN A 45 -0.15 -6.06 25.94
C ASN A 45 0.13 -6.74 27.27
N ILE A 46 -0.77 -7.59 27.70
CA ILE A 46 -0.68 -8.42 28.91
C ILE A 46 -0.58 -9.87 28.49
N TYR A 47 0.56 -10.51 28.71
CA TYR A 47 0.79 -11.91 28.38
C TYR A 47 0.94 -12.76 29.65
N ILE A 48 0.14 -13.80 29.77
CA ILE A 48 0.23 -14.76 30.88
C ILE A 48 1.05 -15.98 30.42
N GLU A 49 2.24 -16.12 30.97
CA GLU A 49 3.23 -17.11 30.54
C GLU A 49 2.71 -18.57 30.65
N GLN A 50 2.04 -18.92 31.75
CA GLN A 50 1.52 -20.27 31.99
C GLN A 50 0.36 -20.65 31.08
N LEU A 51 -0.41 -19.65 30.63
CA LEU A 51 -1.54 -19.84 29.73
C LEU A 51 -1.12 -19.75 28.26
N ARG A 52 0.06 -19.18 28.00
CA ARG A 52 0.50 -18.78 26.64
C ARG A 52 -0.54 -17.91 25.93
N GLN A 53 -1.27 -17.11 26.69
CA GLN A 53 -2.36 -16.27 26.23
C GLN A 53 -2.06 -14.81 26.56
N GLY A 54 -2.31 -13.93 25.60
CA GLY A 54 -2.23 -12.47 25.77
C GLY A 54 -3.60 -11.83 25.66
N ASP A 55 -3.73 -10.63 26.25
CA ASP A 55 -4.85 -9.73 26.13
C ASP A 55 -4.30 -8.31 25.93
N ALA A 56 -5.03 -7.45 25.22
CA ALA A 56 -4.68 -6.05 25.06
C ALA A 56 -5.56 -5.20 25.99
N ALA A 57 -4.94 -4.25 26.68
CA ALA A 57 -5.66 -3.33 27.54
C ALA A 57 -6.67 -2.50 26.75
N GLY A 58 -7.91 -2.48 27.17
CA GLY A 58 -9.00 -1.72 26.57
C GLY A 58 -8.87 -0.21 26.73
N SER A 59 -9.91 0.53 26.33
CA SER A 59 -9.95 2.01 26.28
C SER A 59 -9.64 2.73 27.59
N ASN A 60 -9.78 2.05 28.74
CA ASN A 60 -9.42 2.56 30.07
C ASN A 60 -8.18 1.86 30.65
N GLY A 61 -7.38 1.18 29.82
CA GLY A 61 -6.25 0.37 30.25
C GLY A 61 -6.66 -0.95 30.92
N GLU A 62 -7.93 -1.36 30.87
CA GLU A 62 -8.46 -2.53 31.54
C GLU A 62 -8.16 -3.82 30.77
N PHE A 63 -7.88 -4.91 31.53
CA PHE A 63 -7.73 -6.24 30.97
C PHE A 63 -8.37 -7.29 31.88
N ALA A 64 -8.75 -8.47 31.33
CA ALA A 64 -9.37 -9.53 32.10
C ALA A 64 -9.04 -10.92 31.55
N PHE A 65 -8.62 -11.80 32.46
CA PHE A 65 -8.52 -13.24 32.22
C PHE A 65 -9.48 -13.95 33.16
N SER A 66 -10.36 -14.75 32.61
CA SER A 66 -11.37 -15.53 33.38
C SER A 66 -11.21 -17.01 33.12
N GLY A 67 -11.83 -17.83 33.98
CA GLY A 67 -11.77 -19.28 33.79
C GLY A 67 -10.46 -19.94 34.25
N LEU A 68 -9.69 -19.27 35.12
CA LEU A 68 -8.38 -19.74 35.56
C LEU A 68 -8.49 -20.76 36.71
N ALA A 69 -7.57 -21.68 36.75
CA ALA A 69 -7.40 -22.55 37.92
C ALA A 69 -6.71 -21.81 39.08
N ALA A 70 -6.86 -22.25 40.30
CA ALA A 70 -6.03 -21.75 41.40
C ALA A 70 -4.55 -22.07 41.11
N GLY A 71 -3.66 -21.09 41.33
CA GLY A 71 -2.25 -21.22 40.99
C GLY A 71 -1.53 -19.91 40.92
N THR A 72 -0.23 -19.95 40.60
CA THR A 72 0.60 -18.76 40.40
C THR A 72 0.83 -18.52 38.92
N TYR A 73 0.51 -17.31 38.47
CA TYR A 73 0.62 -16.85 37.09
C TYR A 73 1.66 -15.74 37.00
N THR A 74 2.44 -15.73 35.93
CA THR A 74 3.38 -14.66 35.60
C THR A 74 2.76 -13.82 34.47
N ALA A 75 2.37 -12.60 34.80
CA ALA A 75 1.91 -11.63 33.82
C ALA A 75 3.10 -10.79 33.35
N ILE A 76 3.37 -10.79 32.05
CA ILE A 76 4.34 -9.94 31.37
C ILE A 76 3.53 -8.84 30.71
N VAL A 77 3.75 -7.58 31.14
CA VAL A 77 3.01 -6.42 30.64
C VAL A 77 3.96 -5.48 29.95
N SER A 78 3.63 -5.17 28.70
CA SER A 78 4.46 -4.30 27.84
C SER A 78 3.59 -3.31 27.10
N TYR A 79 4.16 -2.11 26.88
CA TYR A 79 3.54 -1.07 26.06
C TYR A 79 4.64 -0.31 25.31
N MET A 80 4.34 0.18 24.10
CA MET A 80 5.31 0.88 23.28
C MET A 80 5.80 2.16 23.98
N GLY A 81 7.13 2.27 24.16
CA GLY A 81 7.74 3.41 24.87
C GLY A 81 7.79 3.25 26.38
N TYR A 82 7.54 2.05 26.94
CA TYR A 82 7.58 1.76 28.37
C TYR A 82 8.43 0.53 28.67
N HIS A 83 9.04 0.53 29.86
CA HIS A 83 9.74 -0.63 30.37
C HIS A 83 8.76 -1.78 30.62
N THR A 84 9.08 -2.96 30.09
CA THR A 84 8.28 -4.17 30.33
C THR A 84 8.31 -4.56 31.80
N ARG A 85 7.16 -4.81 32.38
CA ARG A 85 7.00 -5.23 33.75
C ARG A 85 6.50 -6.65 33.85
N THR A 86 7.11 -7.43 34.76
CA THR A 86 6.70 -8.80 35.06
C THR A 86 6.13 -8.85 36.47
N GLU A 87 4.88 -9.33 36.61
CA GLU A 87 4.19 -9.47 37.89
C GLU A 87 3.79 -10.92 38.15
N LYS A 88 4.05 -11.42 39.38
CA LYS A 88 3.60 -12.75 39.82
C LYS A 88 2.29 -12.61 40.58
N ILE A 89 1.25 -13.29 40.08
CA ILE A 89 -0.12 -13.20 40.60
C ILE A 89 -0.53 -14.59 41.06
N THR A 90 -0.79 -14.75 42.36
CA THR A 90 -1.26 -16.02 42.93
C THR A 90 -2.76 -15.93 43.15
N LEU A 91 -3.51 -16.88 42.58
CA LEU A 91 -4.97 -16.98 42.67
C LEU A 91 -5.36 -18.17 43.56
N ARG A 92 -6.34 -17.93 44.43
CA ARG A 92 -7.06 -18.98 45.17
C ARG A 92 -8.27 -19.43 44.36
N GLU A 93 -8.81 -20.57 44.71
CA GLU A 93 -10.01 -21.13 44.08
C GLU A 93 -11.19 -20.13 44.18
N GLY A 94 -11.83 -19.81 43.03
CA GLY A 94 -12.92 -18.83 42.95
C GLY A 94 -12.52 -17.37 43.11
N GLU A 95 -11.24 -17.05 43.28
CA GLU A 95 -10.78 -15.68 43.49
C GLU A 95 -10.66 -14.90 42.18
N THR A 96 -11.35 -13.75 42.08
CA THR A 96 -11.03 -12.73 41.03
C THR A 96 -10.14 -11.66 41.63
N ARG A 97 -8.87 -11.69 41.28
CA ARG A 97 -7.87 -10.72 41.77
C ARG A 97 -7.82 -9.48 40.91
N ARG A 98 -7.95 -8.31 41.54
CA ARG A 98 -7.80 -7.01 40.87
C ARG A 98 -6.40 -6.46 41.09
N ILE A 99 -5.73 -6.04 40.02
CA ILE A 99 -4.37 -5.50 40.06
C ILE A 99 -4.26 -4.22 39.27
N LYS A 100 -3.41 -3.30 39.72
CA LYS A 100 -3.03 -2.10 38.97
C LYS A 100 -1.56 -2.21 38.62
N ILE A 101 -1.24 -2.25 37.33
CA ILE A 101 0.11 -2.38 36.83
C ILE A 101 0.55 -1.03 36.32
N ARG A 102 1.65 -0.51 36.88
CA ARG A 102 2.24 0.76 36.47
C ARG A 102 3.45 0.44 35.59
N LEU A 103 3.53 1.05 34.42
CA LEU A 103 4.68 0.98 33.54
C LEU A 103 5.44 2.31 33.58
N GLU A 104 6.73 2.24 33.72
CA GLU A 104 7.64 3.39 33.62
C GLU A 104 7.89 3.71 32.16
N ALA A 105 7.73 4.98 31.77
CA ALA A 105 8.06 5.44 30.43
C ALA A 105 9.56 5.25 30.17
N GLU A 106 9.88 4.53 29.10
CA GLU A 106 11.25 4.36 28.67
C GLU A 106 11.69 5.61 27.92
N SER A 107 12.71 6.32 28.43
CA SER A 107 13.39 7.33 27.62
C SER A 107 14.19 6.60 26.54
N LYS A 108 13.55 6.25 25.43
CA LYS A 108 14.15 5.44 24.38
C LYS A 108 15.26 6.21 23.67
N SER A 109 16.45 5.70 23.88
CA SER A 109 17.45 5.66 22.86
C SER A 109 16.99 4.73 21.73
N LEU A 110 17.12 5.13 20.47
CA LEU A 110 16.73 4.35 19.28
C LEU A 110 17.54 3.04 19.09
N GLY A 111 18.33 2.64 20.07
CA GLY A 111 19.28 1.54 20.00
C GLY A 111 18.82 0.18 20.48
N GLU A 112 17.69 0.07 21.18
CA GLU A 112 17.31 -1.22 21.77
C GLU A 112 15.82 -1.50 21.63
N VAL A 113 15.46 -2.26 20.59
CA VAL A 113 14.15 -2.91 20.52
C VAL A 113 14.19 -4.15 21.41
N VAL A 114 13.86 -4.01 22.68
CA VAL A 114 13.63 -5.17 23.56
C VAL A 114 12.25 -5.69 23.30
N VAL A 115 12.18 -6.85 22.66
CA VAL A 115 10.92 -7.52 22.34
C VAL A 115 10.56 -8.48 23.47
N THR A 116 9.46 -8.22 24.13
CA THR A 116 8.79 -9.16 25.02
C THR A 116 7.34 -9.43 24.63
N ALA A 117 6.80 -8.73 23.68
CA ALA A 117 5.59 -9.10 22.92
C ALA A 117 5.97 -9.17 21.44
N LYS A 118 5.35 -10.08 20.67
CA LYS A 118 5.52 -10.09 19.23
C LYS A 118 5.07 -8.74 18.71
N GLY A 119 5.99 -7.91 18.22
CA GLY A 119 5.65 -6.62 17.63
C GLY A 119 4.65 -6.85 16.49
N GLU A 120 3.77 -5.88 16.25
CA GLU A 120 2.70 -5.97 15.24
C GLU A 120 3.23 -6.38 13.85
N ALA A 121 4.39 -5.86 13.45
CA ALA A 121 5.08 -6.26 12.23
C ALA A 121 5.42 -7.76 12.18
N ARG A 122 5.76 -8.38 13.32
CA ARG A 122 6.00 -9.82 13.40
C ARG A 122 4.70 -10.61 13.30
N ILE A 123 3.65 -10.17 13.98
CA ILE A 123 2.32 -10.80 13.90
C ILE A 123 1.84 -10.83 12.45
N LEU A 124 2.01 -9.72 11.72
CA LEU A 124 1.66 -9.64 10.31
C LEU A 124 2.52 -10.58 9.46
N ARG A 125 3.84 -10.62 9.66
CA ARG A 125 4.72 -11.56 8.94
C ARG A 125 4.39 -13.01 9.22
N GLU A 126 3.85 -13.33 10.38
CA GLU A 126 3.41 -14.68 10.75
C GLU A 126 2.03 -15.07 10.19
N GLN A 127 1.34 -14.19 9.47
CA GLN A 127 0.09 -14.56 8.76
C GLN A 127 0.34 -15.61 7.68
N ALA A 128 -0.73 -16.28 7.24
CA ALA A 128 -0.65 -17.32 6.23
C ALA A 128 -0.21 -16.80 4.85
N MET A 129 -0.53 -15.54 4.53
CA MET A 129 -0.23 -14.92 3.24
C MET A 129 1.22 -14.44 3.17
N PRO A 130 1.85 -14.43 1.96
CA PRO A 130 3.14 -13.79 1.75
C PRO A 130 3.02 -12.27 1.92
N ILE A 131 3.72 -11.72 2.91
CA ILE A 131 3.70 -10.29 3.22
C ILE A 131 5.10 -9.79 3.59
N SER A 132 5.51 -8.66 3.01
CA SER A 132 6.66 -7.89 3.49
C SER A 132 6.18 -6.72 4.33
N VAL A 133 6.69 -6.59 5.55
CA VAL A 133 6.37 -5.50 6.46
C VAL A 133 7.61 -4.65 6.68
N ILE A 134 7.50 -3.36 6.37
CA ILE A 134 8.59 -2.38 6.48
C ILE A 134 8.19 -1.38 7.57
N SER A 135 8.89 -1.40 8.70
CA SER A 135 8.69 -0.42 9.77
C SER A 135 9.38 0.89 9.44
N MET A 136 8.67 2.00 9.59
CA MET A 136 9.17 3.34 9.28
C MET A 136 9.95 3.98 10.44
N ASN A 137 9.99 3.36 11.62
CA ASN A 137 10.71 3.90 12.77
C ASN A 137 12.19 4.14 12.49
N GLN A 138 12.78 3.31 11.61
CA GLN A 138 14.18 3.45 11.18
C GLN A 138 14.37 4.48 10.06
N LEU A 139 13.30 4.88 9.35
CA LEU A 139 13.38 5.78 8.19
C LEU A 139 12.77 7.17 8.45
N SER A 140 12.16 7.35 9.60
CA SER A 140 11.55 8.61 10.02
C SER A 140 12.62 9.69 10.18
N GLY A 141 12.40 10.86 9.57
CA GLY A 141 13.36 11.96 9.58
C GLY A 141 14.32 11.99 8.39
N THR A 142 14.49 10.88 7.65
CA THR A 142 15.39 10.83 6.48
C THR A 142 14.79 11.57 5.26
N VAL A 143 15.62 11.80 4.24
CA VAL A 143 15.21 12.38 2.93
C VAL A 143 14.62 11.31 2.01
N ASN A 144 14.28 10.11 2.51
CA ASN A 144 13.69 9.05 1.72
C ASN A 144 12.24 9.38 1.34
N SER A 145 11.80 8.84 0.21
CA SER A 145 10.39 8.77 -0.19
C SER A 145 9.85 7.35 -0.01
N ILE A 146 8.54 7.17 -0.03
CA ILE A 146 7.93 5.83 -0.01
C ILE A 146 8.41 4.99 -1.20
N VAL A 147 8.57 5.62 -2.36
CA VAL A 147 9.12 4.97 -3.57
C VAL A 147 10.53 4.45 -3.35
N ASP A 148 11.40 5.19 -2.65
CA ASP A 148 12.75 4.73 -2.32
C ASP A 148 12.73 3.47 -1.45
N VAL A 149 11.79 3.41 -0.51
CA VAL A 149 11.61 2.27 0.40
C VAL A 149 11.05 1.05 -0.33
N LEU A 150 9.99 1.25 -1.12
CA LEU A 150 9.37 0.17 -1.87
C LEU A 150 10.29 -0.42 -2.93
N ASN A 151 11.12 0.40 -3.57
CA ASN A 151 12.07 -0.08 -4.59
C ASN A 151 13.16 -1.00 -4.01
N LYS A 152 13.39 -0.94 -2.70
CA LYS A 152 14.31 -1.81 -1.97
C LYS A 152 13.62 -3.03 -1.34
N THR A 153 12.32 -3.18 -1.57
CA THR A 153 11.53 -4.31 -1.04
C THR A 153 11.57 -5.48 -2.00
N VAL A 154 11.80 -6.67 -1.48
CA VAL A 154 11.87 -7.90 -2.28
C VAL A 154 10.56 -8.14 -3.04
N GLY A 155 10.65 -8.51 -4.32
CA GLY A 155 9.48 -8.74 -5.21
C GLY A 155 8.82 -7.48 -5.73
N VAL A 156 9.33 -6.29 -5.41
CA VAL A 156 8.78 -5.00 -5.79
C VAL A 156 9.71 -4.28 -6.76
N THR A 157 9.13 -3.66 -7.79
CA THR A 157 9.84 -2.75 -8.69
C THR A 157 9.04 -1.50 -8.93
N LEU A 158 9.73 -0.40 -9.09
CA LEU A 158 9.11 0.88 -9.41
C LEU A 158 9.71 1.44 -10.69
N ARG A 159 8.83 1.84 -11.60
CA ARG A 159 9.20 2.59 -12.79
C ARG A 159 8.62 3.99 -12.68
N SER A 160 9.46 5.01 -12.84
CA SER A 160 9.07 6.42 -12.84
C SER A 160 9.24 7.00 -14.23
N SER A 161 8.34 7.85 -14.67
CA SER A 161 8.42 8.52 -15.96
C SER A 161 9.31 9.78 -15.96
N GLY A 162 9.97 10.08 -14.85
CA GLY A 162 10.80 11.29 -14.75
C GLY A 162 11.10 11.71 -13.31
N GLY A 163 11.24 13.00 -13.10
CA GLY A 163 11.52 13.62 -11.81
C GLY A 163 10.33 13.61 -10.84
N VAL A 164 10.33 14.57 -9.93
CA VAL A 164 9.26 14.74 -8.93
C VAL A 164 7.90 14.95 -9.62
N GLY A 165 6.88 14.22 -9.17
CA GLY A 165 5.54 14.22 -9.79
C GLY A 165 5.46 13.43 -11.10
N GLY A 166 6.53 12.76 -11.54
CA GLY A 166 6.49 11.79 -12.62
C GLY A 166 5.58 10.61 -12.27
N ALA A 167 4.82 10.12 -13.27
CA ALA A 167 3.96 8.96 -13.04
C ALA A 167 4.79 7.76 -12.56
N THR A 168 4.41 7.21 -11.42
CA THR A 168 5.07 6.07 -10.80
C THR A 168 4.24 4.81 -10.99
N ARG A 169 4.83 3.77 -11.55
CA ARG A 169 4.19 2.46 -11.72
C ARG A 169 4.86 1.46 -10.80
N LEU A 170 4.12 1.04 -9.80
CA LEU A 170 4.53 -0.05 -8.93
C LEU A 170 4.21 -1.39 -9.60
N SER A 171 5.15 -2.30 -9.51
CA SER A 171 4.99 -3.69 -9.90
C SER A 171 5.30 -4.61 -8.73
N VAL A 172 4.46 -5.61 -8.51
CA VAL A 172 4.71 -6.70 -7.58
C VAL A 172 4.79 -7.98 -8.40
N ARG A 173 5.94 -8.66 -8.35
CA ARG A 173 6.19 -9.89 -9.12
C ARG A 173 5.89 -9.77 -10.62
N GLY A 174 6.19 -8.58 -11.19
CA GLY A 174 5.96 -8.26 -12.60
C GLY A 174 4.51 -7.89 -12.97
N LEU A 175 3.57 -7.96 -12.05
CA LEU A 175 2.22 -7.42 -12.23
C LEU A 175 2.20 -5.95 -11.80
N GLU A 176 1.72 -5.07 -12.67
CA GLU A 176 1.77 -3.62 -12.47
C GLU A 176 0.42 -2.93 -12.68
N GLY A 177 0.39 -1.64 -12.31
CA GLY A 177 -0.74 -0.74 -12.54
C GLY A 177 -1.96 -1.14 -11.72
N LYS A 178 -3.13 -1.17 -12.35
CA LYS A 178 -4.41 -1.46 -11.69
C LYS A 178 -4.54 -2.88 -11.12
N ARG A 179 -3.53 -3.76 -11.32
CA ARG A 179 -3.46 -5.11 -10.72
C ARG A 179 -2.99 -5.08 -9.27
N ILE A 180 -2.37 -3.97 -8.85
CA ILE A 180 -1.88 -3.77 -7.48
C ILE A 180 -2.82 -2.81 -6.77
N GLY A 181 -3.32 -3.23 -5.61
CA GLY A 181 -4.13 -2.39 -4.74
C GLY A 181 -3.28 -1.42 -3.91
N PHE A 182 -3.72 -0.16 -3.81
CA PHE A 182 -3.13 0.83 -2.92
C PHE A 182 -4.12 1.23 -1.84
N PHE A 183 -3.66 1.22 -0.59
CA PHE A 183 -4.49 1.47 0.58
C PHE A 183 -3.78 2.39 1.57
N ILE A 184 -4.56 3.21 2.25
CA ILE A 184 -4.16 3.92 3.47
C ILE A 184 -5.13 3.48 4.56
N GLU A 185 -4.63 2.96 5.68
CA GLU A 185 -5.48 2.44 6.77
C GLU A 185 -6.56 1.49 6.21
N GLU A 186 -6.15 0.58 5.30
CA GLU A 186 -7.03 -0.36 4.62
C GLU A 186 -8.11 0.26 3.72
N THR A 187 -8.14 1.58 3.57
CA THR A 187 -9.05 2.30 2.68
C THR A 187 -8.45 2.39 1.28
N PRO A 188 -9.15 1.92 0.24
CA PRO A 188 -8.60 1.89 -1.12
C PRO A 188 -8.39 3.30 -1.71
N LEU A 189 -7.26 3.48 -2.40
CA LEU A 189 -6.93 4.69 -3.15
C LEU A 189 -7.09 4.54 -4.67
N ASN A 190 -7.33 3.32 -5.17
CA ASN A 190 -7.15 2.96 -6.58
C ASN A 190 -7.88 3.85 -7.59
N ASP A 191 -9.08 4.34 -7.24
CA ASP A 191 -9.88 5.18 -8.14
C ASP A 191 -9.54 6.67 -8.04
N ASN A 192 -8.68 7.02 -7.07
CA ASN A 192 -8.20 8.39 -6.83
C ASN A 192 -6.68 8.54 -7.06
N THR A 193 -5.99 7.52 -7.60
CA THR A 193 -4.53 7.54 -7.82
C THR A 193 -4.08 8.57 -8.83
N ASP A 194 -4.96 9.11 -9.66
CA ASP A 194 -4.65 10.22 -10.56
C ASP A 194 -4.43 11.55 -9.81
N PHE A 195 -4.89 11.64 -8.55
CA PHE A 195 -4.82 12.84 -7.72
C PHE A 195 -3.94 12.68 -6.49
N ILE A 196 -3.94 11.51 -5.89
CA ILE A 196 -3.09 11.17 -4.74
C ILE A 196 -2.10 10.09 -5.16
N ASP A 197 -0.83 10.48 -5.30
CA ASP A 197 0.27 9.55 -5.53
C ASP A 197 0.77 9.02 -4.18
N ILE A 198 1.35 7.83 -4.19
CA ILE A 198 1.95 7.22 -3.00
C ILE A 198 3.04 8.10 -2.38
N ASN A 199 3.73 8.91 -3.18
CA ASN A 199 4.75 9.86 -2.73
C ASN A 199 4.19 11.12 -2.06
N ASP A 200 2.88 11.34 -2.11
CA ASP A 200 2.26 12.49 -1.45
C ASP A 200 2.15 12.31 0.05
N ILE A 201 2.20 11.06 0.51
CA ILE A 201 2.14 10.73 1.92
C ILE A 201 3.53 10.92 2.52
N PRO A 202 3.69 11.86 3.48
CA PRO A 202 4.98 12.07 4.12
C PRO A 202 5.45 10.81 4.85
N ILE A 203 6.68 10.38 4.58
CA ILE A 203 7.26 9.21 5.23
C ILE A 203 7.26 9.32 6.77
N ASP A 204 7.34 10.54 7.28
CA ASP A 204 7.31 10.82 8.71
C ASP A 204 5.96 10.52 9.37
N MET A 205 4.88 10.48 8.58
CA MET A 205 3.53 10.11 9.04
C MET A 205 3.29 8.61 9.07
N ILE A 206 4.17 7.81 8.49
CA ILE A 206 3.98 6.37 8.31
C ILE A 206 4.56 5.61 9.49
N ASP A 207 3.79 4.68 10.05
CA ASP A 207 4.27 3.69 11.01
C ASP A 207 4.91 2.51 10.29
N ARG A 208 4.20 1.95 9.32
CA ARG A 208 4.68 0.82 8.51
C ARG A 208 4.05 0.80 7.11
N ILE A 209 4.73 0.11 6.22
CA ILE A 209 4.20 -0.26 4.90
C ILE A 209 4.07 -1.78 4.85
N GLU A 210 2.92 -2.25 4.44
CA GLU A 210 2.59 -3.66 4.28
C GLU A 210 2.48 -3.97 2.78
N VAL A 211 3.24 -4.93 2.28
CA VAL A 211 3.21 -5.36 0.88
C VAL A 211 2.76 -6.81 0.81
N TYR A 212 1.51 -7.02 0.45
CA TYR A 212 0.91 -8.34 0.20
C TYR A 212 1.24 -8.79 -1.21
N LYS A 213 1.69 -10.04 -1.39
CA LYS A 213 2.19 -10.57 -2.65
C LYS A 213 1.35 -11.76 -3.11
N GLY A 214 0.60 -11.60 -4.18
CA GLY A 214 -0.35 -12.58 -4.67
C GLY A 214 -1.67 -12.51 -3.91
N VAL A 215 -1.96 -13.44 -2.99
CA VAL A 215 -3.21 -13.45 -2.24
C VAL A 215 -3.32 -12.24 -1.31
N VAL A 216 -4.41 -11.48 -1.46
CA VAL A 216 -4.70 -10.27 -0.69
C VAL A 216 -5.89 -10.54 0.24
N PRO A 217 -5.82 -10.18 1.54
CA PRO A 217 -6.95 -10.32 2.46
C PRO A 217 -8.23 -9.68 1.93
N ALA A 218 -9.37 -10.35 2.11
CA ALA A 218 -10.65 -9.85 1.61
C ALA A 218 -11.06 -8.52 2.26
N LYS A 219 -10.64 -8.26 3.48
CA LYS A 219 -10.93 -7.03 4.23
C LYS A 219 -10.47 -5.75 3.52
N PHE A 220 -9.51 -5.82 2.61
CA PHE A 220 -9.11 -4.67 1.81
C PHE A 220 -10.13 -4.29 0.74
N GLY A 221 -10.99 -5.21 0.31
CA GLY A 221 -11.97 -4.98 -0.74
C GLY A 221 -11.32 -4.82 -2.13
N GLY A 222 -12.15 -4.45 -3.12
CA GLY A 222 -11.70 -4.21 -4.48
C GLY A 222 -11.26 -5.47 -5.23
N SER A 223 -10.53 -5.27 -6.33
CA SER A 223 -10.14 -6.32 -7.28
C SER A 223 -8.62 -6.43 -7.48
N ALA A 224 -7.84 -6.23 -6.43
CA ALA A 224 -6.38 -6.38 -6.47
C ALA A 224 -6.00 -7.86 -6.58
N MET A 225 -5.50 -8.29 -7.74
CA MET A 225 -5.15 -9.70 -8.00
C MET A 225 -3.64 -9.97 -8.05
N GLY A 226 -2.80 -8.94 -8.12
CA GLY A 226 -1.34 -9.06 -8.16
C GLY A 226 -0.67 -8.84 -6.82
N GLY A 227 -1.38 -8.22 -5.91
CA GLY A 227 -0.90 -7.84 -4.58
C GLY A 227 -1.50 -6.52 -4.10
N ALA A 228 -1.13 -6.12 -2.90
CA ALA A 228 -1.58 -4.86 -2.31
C ALA A 228 -0.45 -4.18 -1.52
N VAL A 229 -0.46 -2.86 -1.52
CA VAL A 229 0.37 -2.03 -0.64
C VAL A 229 -0.55 -1.26 0.28
N ASN A 230 -0.43 -1.49 1.58
CA ASN A 230 -1.15 -0.77 2.61
C ASN A 230 -0.19 0.10 3.41
N ILE A 231 -0.52 1.37 3.52
CA ILE A 231 0.23 2.35 4.31
C ILE A 231 -0.51 2.56 5.61
N VAL A 232 0.14 2.23 6.71
CA VAL A 232 -0.40 2.43 8.06
C VAL A 232 0.24 3.66 8.66
N LEU A 233 -0.58 4.58 9.14
CA LEU A 233 -0.15 5.85 9.70
C LEU A 233 0.24 5.70 11.18
N LYS A 234 1.09 6.59 11.65
CA LYS A 234 1.51 6.62 13.06
C LYS A 234 0.36 7.05 13.97
N GLU A 235 0.25 6.39 15.09
CA GLU A 235 -0.45 6.97 16.21
C GLU A 235 0.39 8.08 16.84
N TYR A 236 -0.21 9.23 17.06
CA TYR A 236 0.49 10.40 17.58
C TYR A 236 0.15 10.63 19.06
N PRO A 237 1.08 11.21 19.84
CA PRO A 237 0.79 11.67 21.20
C PRO A 237 -0.38 12.64 21.25
N ASP A 238 -0.91 12.88 22.45
CA ASP A 238 -2.07 13.76 22.69
C ASP A 238 -1.85 15.19 22.22
N ARG A 239 -0.63 15.67 22.29
CA ARG A 239 -0.19 16.95 21.73
C ARG A 239 0.98 16.66 20.81
N TYR A 240 0.81 16.99 19.57
CA TYR A 240 1.83 16.73 18.56
C TYR A 240 1.85 17.86 17.53
N ALA A 241 3.01 18.35 17.23
CA ALA A 241 3.27 19.20 16.08
C ALA A 241 4.57 18.79 15.41
N ASP A 242 4.54 18.73 14.08
CA ASP A 242 5.67 18.34 13.24
C ASP A 242 5.74 19.31 12.07
N ALA A 243 6.91 19.82 11.81
CA ALA A 243 7.18 20.66 10.65
C ALA A 243 8.51 20.25 10.03
N SER A 244 8.52 20.09 8.70
CA SER A 244 9.76 19.79 7.98
C SER A 244 9.87 20.60 6.69
N TYR A 245 11.12 20.90 6.33
CA TYR A 245 11.51 21.50 5.07
C TYR A 245 12.67 20.74 4.46
N ALA A 246 12.52 20.37 3.19
CA ALA A 246 13.56 19.73 2.42
C ALA A 246 13.88 20.52 1.16
N VAL A 247 15.18 20.61 0.86
CA VAL A 247 15.71 21.11 -0.42
C VAL A 247 16.44 19.96 -1.09
N GLU A 248 16.09 19.70 -2.36
CA GLU A 248 16.72 18.64 -3.14
C GLU A 248 17.19 19.22 -4.50
N SER A 249 18.02 18.47 -5.21
CA SER A 249 18.45 18.83 -6.59
C SER A 249 17.29 19.19 -7.48
N PHE A 250 17.56 19.90 -8.57
CA PHE A 250 16.59 20.33 -9.58
C PHE A 250 15.54 21.31 -9.04
N ASN A 251 16.01 22.22 -8.17
CA ASN A 251 15.19 23.25 -7.51
C ASN A 251 13.95 22.65 -6.83
N THR A 252 14.14 21.54 -6.14
CA THR A 252 13.04 20.83 -5.46
C THR A 252 12.92 21.29 -4.02
N HIS A 253 11.72 21.72 -3.65
CA HIS A 253 11.36 22.17 -2.30
C HIS A 253 10.15 21.40 -1.79
N LYS A 254 10.23 20.87 -0.57
CA LYS A 254 9.14 20.18 0.09
C LYS A 254 8.92 20.75 1.48
N ILE A 255 7.72 21.21 1.76
CA ILE A 255 7.28 21.68 3.08
C ILE A 255 6.19 20.73 3.55
N GLN A 256 6.25 20.30 4.79
CA GLN A 256 5.26 19.43 5.39
C GLN A 256 5.02 19.86 6.83
N THR A 257 3.75 19.80 7.26
CA THR A 257 3.38 20.09 8.64
C THR A 257 2.20 19.24 9.07
N VAL A 258 2.19 18.84 10.34
CA VAL A 258 1.09 18.12 10.99
C VAL A 258 0.94 18.66 12.39
N VAL A 259 -0.29 18.96 12.78
CA VAL A 259 -0.64 19.32 14.16
C VAL A 259 -1.79 18.43 14.60
N LYS A 260 -1.66 17.82 15.78
CA LYS A 260 -2.69 16.95 16.35
C LYS A 260 -2.92 17.29 17.82
N ARG A 261 -4.17 17.21 18.24
CA ARG A 261 -4.55 17.35 19.62
C ARG A 261 -5.64 16.37 20.02
N ASN A 262 -5.43 15.68 21.11
CA ASN A 262 -6.40 14.81 21.76
C ASN A 262 -6.98 15.52 22.98
N ILE A 263 -8.31 15.65 23.04
CA ILE A 263 -9.06 16.17 24.18
C ILE A 263 -9.67 14.96 24.89
N LYS A 264 -8.88 14.28 25.72
CA LYS A 264 -9.24 13.01 26.38
C LYS A 264 -10.56 13.05 27.13
N GLU A 265 -10.83 14.13 27.84
CA GLU A 265 -12.05 14.28 28.63
C GLU A 265 -13.32 14.19 27.76
N LYS A 266 -13.26 14.74 26.54
CA LYS A 266 -14.35 14.72 25.57
C LYS A 266 -14.32 13.54 24.61
N GLY A 267 -13.23 12.75 24.60
CA GLY A 267 -13.01 11.69 23.63
C GLY A 267 -12.90 12.20 22.18
N ILE A 268 -12.38 13.43 21.99
CA ILE A 268 -12.26 14.07 20.67
C ILE A 268 -10.78 14.22 20.34
N VAL A 269 -10.41 13.74 19.16
CA VAL A 269 -9.09 13.97 18.56
C VAL A 269 -9.29 14.78 17.30
N PHE A 270 -8.54 15.85 17.12
CA PHE A 270 -8.50 16.58 15.88
C PHE A 270 -7.05 16.70 15.38
N GLY A 271 -6.90 16.66 14.07
CA GLY A 271 -5.64 16.84 13.39
C GLY A 271 -5.80 17.70 12.15
N VAL A 272 -4.76 18.44 11.81
CA VAL A 272 -4.63 19.15 10.54
C VAL A 272 -3.21 18.96 10.05
N GLY A 273 -3.09 18.66 8.77
CA GLY A 273 -1.79 18.48 8.16
C GLY A 273 -1.79 18.86 6.69
N GLY A 274 -0.61 19.01 6.14
CA GLY A 274 -0.49 19.27 4.72
C GLY A 274 0.95 19.37 4.26
N GLY A 275 1.11 19.45 2.96
CA GLY A 275 2.40 19.58 2.32
C GLY A 275 2.32 20.39 1.03
N TYR A 276 3.41 21.05 0.74
CA TYR A 276 3.63 21.71 -0.56
C TYR A 276 4.91 21.19 -1.18
N THR A 277 4.82 20.75 -2.41
CA THR A 277 5.96 20.29 -3.21
C THR A 277 6.10 21.14 -4.46
N TYR A 278 7.32 21.59 -4.70
CA TYR A 278 7.73 22.30 -5.91
C TYR A 278 8.97 21.66 -6.49
N SER A 279 9.07 21.55 -7.82
CA SER A 279 10.30 21.16 -8.52
C SER A 279 10.30 21.75 -9.91
N ASP A 280 11.48 22.17 -10.41
CA ASP A 280 11.68 22.50 -11.83
C ASP A 280 11.97 21.24 -12.65
N ASN A 281 12.43 20.14 -12.01
CA ASN A 281 12.83 18.89 -12.67
C ASN A 281 13.80 19.07 -13.85
N ASP A 282 14.67 20.07 -13.80
CA ASP A 282 15.51 20.58 -14.88
C ASP A 282 16.82 19.79 -15.09
N TYR A 283 16.81 18.50 -14.80
CA TYR A 283 17.98 17.64 -15.00
C TYR A 283 18.27 17.39 -16.49
N VAL A 284 19.53 17.03 -16.78
CA VAL A 284 19.96 16.66 -18.12
C VAL A 284 19.50 15.25 -18.46
N MET A 285 18.88 15.09 -19.62
CA MET A 285 18.52 13.79 -20.18
C MET A 285 19.29 13.53 -21.47
N GLU A 286 19.62 12.27 -21.71
CA GLU A 286 20.28 11.79 -22.92
C GLU A 286 19.27 11.04 -23.78
N LEU A 287 19.04 11.55 -24.99
CA LEU A 287 18.03 11.04 -25.92
C LEU A 287 18.66 10.05 -26.91
N SER A 288 18.51 8.74 -26.61
CA SER A 288 19.13 7.67 -27.40
C SER A 288 18.66 7.62 -28.86
N HIS A 289 17.41 8.00 -29.10
CA HIS A 289 16.83 8.04 -30.46
C HIS A 289 17.32 9.21 -31.31
N LEU A 290 18.03 10.17 -30.73
CA LEU A 290 18.62 11.32 -31.39
C LEU A 290 20.14 11.32 -31.25
N ASN A 291 20.79 10.18 -31.49
CA ASN A 291 22.25 10.01 -31.43
C ASN A 291 22.85 10.40 -30.06
N ASN A 292 22.12 10.11 -28.98
CA ASN A 292 22.53 10.40 -27.60
C ASN A 292 22.79 11.88 -27.30
N ILE A 293 22.09 12.80 -27.96
CA ILE A 293 22.20 14.21 -27.60
C ILE A 293 21.79 14.42 -26.13
N LYS A 294 22.50 15.29 -25.45
CA LYS A 294 22.20 15.69 -24.09
C LYS A 294 21.42 17.00 -24.10
N VAL A 295 20.21 16.95 -23.57
CA VAL A 295 19.32 18.12 -23.48
C VAL A 295 18.90 18.32 -22.03
N LYS A 296 18.78 19.58 -21.62
CA LYS A 296 18.21 19.91 -20.31
C LYS A 296 16.69 19.89 -20.43
N ARG A 297 16.01 19.26 -19.45
CA ARG A 297 14.55 19.35 -19.36
C ARG A 297 14.15 20.81 -19.14
N ASN A 298 13.21 21.29 -19.90
CA ASN A 298 12.85 22.71 -19.95
C ASN A 298 11.36 22.97 -19.66
N HIS A 299 10.53 21.92 -19.67
CA HIS A 299 9.08 22.01 -19.50
C HIS A 299 8.55 20.86 -18.62
N ASP A 300 9.03 20.80 -17.37
CA ASP A 300 8.68 19.73 -16.40
C ASP A 300 8.40 20.27 -14.99
N LYS A 301 8.02 21.53 -14.89
CA LYS A 301 7.69 22.14 -13.60
C LYS A 301 6.54 21.42 -12.92
N TYR A 302 6.70 21.16 -11.64
CA TYR A 302 5.72 20.50 -10.80
C TYR A 302 5.40 21.31 -9.56
N LYS A 303 4.11 21.43 -9.25
CA LYS A 303 3.61 22.06 -8.02
C LYS A 303 2.46 21.22 -7.48
N LYS A 304 2.50 20.92 -6.20
CA LYS A 304 1.41 20.21 -5.54
C LYS A 304 1.16 20.76 -4.14
N LEU A 305 -0.10 21.03 -3.83
CA LEU A 305 -0.58 21.34 -2.50
C LEU A 305 -1.50 20.22 -2.03
N LEU A 306 -1.21 19.65 -0.88
CA LEU A 306 -2.06 18.70 -0.17
C LEU A 306 -2.43 19.31 1.17
N LEU A 307 -3.71 19.35 1.51
CA LEU A 307 -4.23 19.75 2.82
C LEU A 307 -5.18 18.69 3.30
N GLY A 308 -5.06 18.28 4.55
CA GLY A 308 -5.93 17.30 5.16
C GLY A 308 -6.28 17.67 6.61
N GLY A 309 -7.44 17.22 7.04
CA GLY A 309 -7.89 17.32 8.42
C GLY A 309 -8.43 15.98 8.89
N SER A 310 -8.45 15.77 10.20
CA SER A 310 -9.08 14.62 10.83
C SER A 310 -9.82 15.10 12.07
N LEU A 311 -11.08 14.68 12.19
CA LEU A 311 -11.88 14.85 13.40
C LEU A 311 -12.37 13.46 13.82
N LYS A 312 -11.80 12.95 14.90
CA LYS A 312 -12.10 11.62 15.44
C LYS A 312 -12.82 11.76 16.77
N ALA A 313 -13.97 11.12 16.91
CA ALA A 313 -14.71 10.98 18.15
C ALA A 313 -14.61 9.54 18.65
N LYS A 314 -14.24 9.40 19.94
CA LYS A 314 -14.22 8.14 20.69
C LYS A 314 -15.20 8.32 21.85
N LYS A 315 -15.77 7.33 22.43
CA LYS A 315 -16.75 7.43 23.56
C LYS A 315 -18.21 7.75 23.17
N TRP A 316 -18.59 7.52 21.91
CA TRP A 316 -19.98 7.54 21.48
C TRP A 316 -20.51 6.10 21.43
N TRP A 317 -21.64 5.88 20.74
CA TRP A 317 -22.12 4.51 20.51
C TRP A 317 -21.14 3.70 19.64
N PHE A 318 -20.54 4.33 18.64
CA PHE A 318 -19.37 3.80 17.96
C PHE A 318 -18.11 4.01 18.83
N ASP A 319 -17.19 3.05 18.78
CA ASP A 319 -15.91 3.17 19.46
C ASP A 319 -15.00 4.18 18.78
N GLU A 320 -15.18 4.32 17.47
CA GLU A 320 -14.50 5.34 16.67
C GLU A 320 -15.43 5.86 15.56
N VAL A 321 -15.52 7.18 15.44
CA VAL A 321 -16.12 7.90 14.30
C VAL A 321 -15.10 8.92 13.84
N GLU A 322 -14.65 8.82 12.61
CA GLU A 322 -13.66 9.74 12.06
C GLU A 322 -14.14 10.39 10.77
N PHE A 323 -13.88 11.69 10.60
CA PHE A 323 -14.12 12.47 9.39
C PHE A 323 -12.81 13.06 8.91
N GLU A 324 -12.49 12.88 7.64
CA GLU A 324 -11.23 13.28 7.03
C GLU A 324 -11.48 14.06 5.73
N PRO A 325 -11.59 15.40 5.80
CA PRO A 325 -11.57 16.23 4.60
C PRO A 325 -10.15 16.33 4.04
N VAL A 326 -9.99 16.13 2.73
CA VAL A 326 -8.72 16.26 2.03
C VAL A 326 -8.90 17.10 0.76
N PHE A 327 -7.99 18.05 0.55
CA PHE A 327 -7.87 18.83 -0.68
C PHE A 327 -6.52 18.57 -1.33
N VAL A 328 -6.53 18.33 -2.64
CA VAL A 328 -5.33 18.20 -3.45
C VAL A 328 -5.42 19.13 -4.65
N GLY A 329 -4.38 19.92 -4.86
CA GLY A 329 -4.24 20.75 -6.05
C GLY A 329 -2.90 20.49 -6.71
N THR A 330 -2.88 20.15 -8.01
CA THR A 330 -1.65 19.86 -8.76
C THR A 330 -1.57 20.72 -10.02
N TYR A 331 -0.38 21.17 -10.33
CA TYR A 331 -0.01 21.76 -11.61
C TYR A 331 1.26 21.06 -12.11
N ARG A 332 1.27 20.68 -13.38
CA ARG A 332 2.41 20.02 -14.00
C ARG A 332 2.55 20.43 -15.46
N ASP A 333 3.74 20.87 -15.87
CA ASP A 333 4.13 20.98 -17.27
C ASP A 333 4.34 19.57 -17.86
N ILE A 334 4.19 19.40 -19.16
CA ILE A 334 4.36 18.12 -19.85
C ILE A 334 5.70 18.12 -20.58
N GLN A 335 6.70 17.44 -20.03
CA GLN A 335 8.00 17.30 -20.66
C GLN A 335 7.95 16.36 -21.86
N GLY A 336 8.34 16.86 -23.03
CA GLY A 336 8.54 16.03 -24.20
C GLY A 336 9.82 15.17 -24.15
N ILE A 337 9.78 14.05 -24.86
CA ILE A 337 10.94 13.16 -25.08
C ILE A 337 11.26 13.11 -26.58
N GLU A 338 10.28 12.84 -27.43
CA GLU A 338 10.44 12.77 -28.89
C GLU A 338 10.53 14.16 -29.51
N THR A 339 9.80 15.12 -28.96
CA THR A 339 9.74 16.52 -29.37
C THR A 339 9.93 17.42 -28.16
N ASP A 340 10.35 18.67 -28.39
CA ASP A 340 10.50 19.71 -27.37
C ASP A 340 9.14 20.39 -27.13
N ILE A 341 8.38 19.85 -26.13
CA ILE A 341 7.09 20.40 -25.71
C ILE A 341 7.32 21.63 -24.84
N ARG A 342 6.59 22.73 -25.09
CA ARG A 342 6.85 24.04 -24.48
C ARG A 342 5.66 24.70 -23.79
N GLU A 343 4.43 24.30 -24.12
CA GLU A 343 3.22 25.01 -23.67
C GLU A 343 2.22 24.07 -22.96
N ALA A 344 2.21 22.78 -23.32
CA ALA A 344 1.21 21.84 -22.79
C ALA A 344 1.39 21.56 -21.29
N PHE A 345 0.29 21.61 -20.54
CA PHE A 345 0.30 21.39 -19.10
C PHE A 345 -0.96 20.68 -18.59
N ILE A 346 -0.89 20.20 -17.37
CA ILE A 346 -2.00 19.59 -16.63
C ILE A 346 -2.26 20.38 -15.35
N LYS A 347 -3.54 20.62 -15.06
CA LYS A 347 -4.04 21.07 -13.76
C LYS A 347 -5.04 20.07 -13.22
N SER A 348 -4.96 19.78 -11.94
CA SER A 348 -5.97 18.94 -11.29
C SER A 348 -6.31 19.43 -9.89
N ARG A 349 -7.56 19.19 -9.47
CA ARG A 349 -8.05 19.43 -8.12
C ARG A 349 -8.90 18.26 -7.68
N ALA A 350 -8.74 17.87 -6.43
CA ALA A 350 -9.59 16.87 -5.79
C ALA A 350 -10.05 17.38 -4.43
N TYR A 351 -11.33 17.16 -4.15
CA TYR A 351 -11.97 17.40 -2.88
C TYR A 351 -12.49 16.06 -2.41
N ILE A 352 -11.98 15.56 -1.30
CA ILE A 352 -12.30 14.22 -0.77
C ILE A 352 -12.79 14.39 0.65
N LEU A 353 -13.87 13.69 0.98
CA LEU A 353 -14.36 13.54 2.35
C LEU A 353 -14.42 12.04 2.64
N ALA A 354 -13.58 11.58 3.55
CA ALA A 354 -13.65 10.22 4.07
C ALA A 354 -14.32 10.20 5.44
N ASN A 355 -14.98 9.10 5.74
CA ASN A 355 -15.60 8.81 7.03
C ASN A 355 -15.30 7.37 7.40
N THR A 356 -14.85 7.13 8.64
CA THR A 356 -14.62 5.80 9.19
C THR A 356 -15.46 5.61 10.44
N LEU A 357 -16.10 4.44 10.56
CA LEU A 357 -16.89 4.02 11.70
C LEU A 357 -16.36 2.66 12.16
N LYS A 358 -16.03 2.55 13.46
CA LYS A 358 -15.65 1.27 14.08
C LYS A 358 -16.50 0.98 15.29
N LYS A 359 -16.87 -0.28 15.45
CA LYS A 359 -17.64 -0.75 16.60
C LYS A 359 -17.29 -2.19 16.91
N ASP A 360 -16.64 -2.37 18.06
CA ASP A 360 -16.41 -3.70 18.64
C ASP A 360 -17.71 -4.21 19.25
N ASN A 361 -17.93 -5.54 19.18
CA ASN A 361 -19.14 -6.17 19.65
C ASN A 361 -20.43 -5.52 19.11
N PHE A 362 -20.47 -5.23 17.80
CA PHE A 362 -21.61 -4.64 17.13
C PHE A 362 -22.81 -5.58 17.17
N LEU A 363 -23.90 -5.16 17.82
CA LEU A 363 -25.14 -5.90 18.03
C LEU A 363 -25.03 -7.16 18.90
N ILE A 364 -23.97 -7.96 18.76
CA ILE A 364 -23.72 -9.19 19.53
C ILE A 364 -22.25 -9.28 19.91
N GLU A 365 -21.93 -9.97 20.99
CA GLU A 365 -20.56 -10.19 21.46
C GLU A 365 -19.75 -10.98 20.40
N GLY A 366 -18.53 -10.51 20.11
CA GLY A 366 -17.63 -11.09 19.14
C GLY A 366 -17.87 -10.69 17.68
N LEU A 367 -18.86 -9.85 17.40
CA LEU A 367 -19.09 -9.28 16.07
C LEU A 367 -18.54 -7.86 16.01
N ASP A 368 -17.52 -7.63 15.22
CA ASP A 368 -16.90 -6.32 15.01
C ASP A 368 -17.28 -5.72 13.67
N LEU A 369 -17.50 -4.42 13.66
CA LEU A 369 -17.83 -3.63 12.45
C LEU A 369 -16.72 -2.63 12.18
N ASP A 370 -16.24 -2.61 10.94
CA ASP A 370 -15.41 -1.55 10.37
C ASP A 370 -16.03 -1.11 9.04
N MET A 371 -16.41 0.16 8.94
CA MET A 371 -16.97 0.73 7.74
C MET A 371 -16.25 2.02 7.38
N SER A 372 -15.80 2.15 6.14
CA SER A 372 -15.25 3.39 5.61
C SER A 372 -16.01 3.81 4.34
N THR A 373 -16.26 5.12 4.23
CA THR A 373 -16.90 5.73 3.07
C THR A 373 -16.08 6.92 2.62
N SER A 374 -15.75 6.99 1.34
CA SER A 374 -15.07 8.13 0.73
C SER A 374 -15.92 8.69 -0.39
N VAL A 375 -16.13 10.00 -0.38
CA VAL A 375 -16.79 10.76 -1.43
C VAL A 375 -15.76 11.73 -2.01
N ALA A 376 -15.55 11.69 -3.32
CA ALA A 376 -14.60 12.57 -3.98
C ALA A 376 -15.24 13.29 -5.17
N TYR A 377 -14.91 14.57 -5.30
CA TYR A 377 -15.15 15.35 -6.50
C TYR A 377 -13.80 15.80 -7.06
N THR A 378 -13.56 15.45 -8.33
CA THR A 378 -12.29 15.72 -8.99
C THR A 378 -12.51 16.56 -10.25
N ASP A 379 -11.56 17.45 -10.56
CA ASP A 379 -11.53 18.28 -11.77
C ASP A 379 -10.12 18.18 -12.37
N TYR A 380 -9.99 17.48 -13.48
CA TYR A 380 -8.75 17.29 -14.23
C TYR A 380 -8.83 18.08 -15.52
N ASN A 381 -7.80 18.85 -15.84
CA ASN A 381 -7.72 19.64 -17.06
C ASN A 381 -6.35 19.47 -17.71
N LEU A 382 -6.33 19.01 -18.96
CA LEU A 382 -5.16 18.96 -19.82
C LEU A 382 -5.33 20.01 -20.91
N VAL A 383 -4.34 20.90 -21.06
CA VAL A 383 -4.33 21.99 -22.03
C VAL A 383 -3.17 21.78 -22.99
N ASP A 384 -3.48 21.73 -24.28
CA ASP A 384 -2.53 21.64 -25.40
C ASP A 384 -3.08 22.45 -26.57
N THR A 385 -2.75 23.74 -26.60
CA THR A 385 -3.25 24.69 -27.61
C THR A 385 -2.11 25.41 -28.38
N ALA A 386 -0.89 24.90 -28.24
CA ALA A 386 0.29 25.43 -28.92
C ALA A 386 0.09 25.48 -30.45
N LYS A 387 0.40 26.60 -31.07
CA LYS A 387 0.24 26.77 -32.53
C LYS A 387 1.37 26.13 -33.32
N GLN A 388 2.47 25.82 -32.66
CA GLN A 388 3.66 25.19 -33.21
C GLN A 388 4.17 24.10 -32.28
N TRP A 389 4.86 23.13 -32.83
CA TRP A 389 5.64 22.17 -32.06
C TRP A 389 7.11 22.28 -32.49
N TYR A 390 8.02 21.85 -31.64
CA TYR A 390 9.45 22.01 -31.87
C TYR A 390 10.16 20.65 -31.82
N ASP A 391 11.20 20.49 -32.68
CA ASP A 391 12.17 19.42 -32.48
C ASP A 391 13.26 19.85 -31.47
N TRP A 392 14.09 18.94 -31.07
CA TRP A 392 15.20 19.22 -30.13
C TRP A 392 16.36 20.01 -30.75
N ASN A 393 16.33 20.31 -32.05
CA ASN A 393 17.26 21.25 -32.73
C ASN A 393 16.72 22.67 -32.69
N GLY A 394 15.53 22.89 -32.17
CA GLY A 394 14.87 24.18 -32.07
C GLY A 394 14.10 24.60 -33.35
N ASN A 395 13.95 23.70 -34.33
CA ASN A 395 13.15 23.99 -35.52
C ASN A 395 11.66 23.96 -35.14
N ALA A 396 10.93 24.98 -35.60
CA ALA A 396 9.51 25.13 -35.39
C ALA A 396 8.71 24.55 -36.56
N TYR A 397 7.63 23.85 -36.25
CA TYR A 397 6.70 23.29 -37.23
C TYR A 397 5.27 23.68 -36.85
N PRO A 398 4.41 24.00 -37.81
CA PRO A 398 3.02 24.32 -37.50
C PRO A 398 2.29 23.10 -36.96
N SER A 399 1.37 23.30 -36.01
CA SER A 399 0.47 22.24 -35.54
C SER A 399 -0.39 21.70 -36.69
N VAL A 400 -0.74 20.44 -36.68
CA VAL A 400 -1.58 19.79 -37.71
C VAL A 400 -2.98 20.40 -37.72
N SER A 401 -3.53 20.71 -36.54
CA SER A 401 -4.82 21.35 -36.37
C SER A 401 -4.66 22.90 -36.43
N PRO A 402 -5.55 23.63 -37.09
CA PRO A 402 -5.55 25.10 -37.07
C PRO A 402 -5.85 25.65 -35.66
N TYR A 403 -6.39 24.84 -34.78
CA TYR A 403 -6.66 25.18 -33.38
C TYR A 403 -5.44 25.01 -32.46
N GLY A 404 -4.40 24.34 -32.93
CA GLY A 404 -3.15 24.07 -32.18
C GLY A 404 -2.94 22.61 -31.83
N GLY A 405 -1.98 22.37 -30.96
CA GLY A 405 -1.58 21.05 -30.40
C GLY A 405 -0.12 20.71 -30.70
N GLU A 406 0.65 20.41 -29.69
CA GLU A 406 2.07 20.00 -29.79
C GLU A 406 2.32 18.58 -29.24
N LEU A 407 1.35 17.99 -28.52
CA LEU A 407 1.41 16.61 -28.03
C LEU A 407 1.33 15.62 -29.22
N GLY A 408 1.57 14.35 -28.96
CA GLY A 408 1.78 13.34 -30.00
C GLY A 408 0.68 13.15 -31.03
N ASN A 409 -0.57 13.50 -30.77
CA ASN A 409 -1.68 13.52 -31.73
C ASN A 409 -1.81 14.85 -32.50
N ARG A 410 -1.13 15.91 -32.04
CA ARG A 410 -1.07 17.25 -32.63
C ARG A 410 -2.41 17.91 -32.93
N TYR A 411 -3.46 17.53 -32.21
CA TYR A 411 -4.75 18.22 -32.20
C TYR A 411 -4.86 19.06 -30.95
N ALA A 412 -5.41 20.24 -31.07
CA ALA A 412 -5.68 21.10 -29.93
C ALA A 412 -6.58 20.38 -28.91
N SER A 413 -6.31 20.59 -27.66
CA SER A 413 -7.10 20.06 -26.55
C SER A 413 -7.18 21.07 -25.41
N ASP A 414 -8.36 21.22 -24.85
CA ASP A 414 -8.64 21.77 -23.52
C ASP A 414 -9.57 20.78 -22.82
N ALA A 415 -9.00 19.59 -22.62
CA ALA A 415 -9.74 18.46 -22.06
C ALA A 415 -9.97 18.67 -20.57
N ARG A 416 -11.22 18.70 -20.18
CA ARG A 416 -11.66 18.79 -18.78
C ARG A 416 -12.51 17.61 -18.42
N ASN A 417 -12.07 16.86 -17.42
CA ASN A 417 -12.84 15.73 -16.87
C ASN A 417 -13.20 16.00 -15.41
N LYS A 418 -14.47 16.26 -15.17
CA LYS A 418 -15.03 16.34 -13.83
C LYS A 418 -15.61 14.98 -13.46
N LYS A 419 -15.29 14.50 -12.27
CA LYS A 419 -15.75 13.18 -11.83
C LYS A 419 -16.22 13.23 -10.39
N PHE A 420 -17.35 12.57 -10.13
CA PHE A 420 -17.85 12.30 -8.79
C PHE A 420 -17.72 10.82 -8.49
N THR A 421 -17.13 10.48 -7.34
CA THR A 421 -16.93 9.09 -6.92
C THR A 421 -17.42 8.86 -5.50
N ILE A 422 -17.98 7.67 -5.26
CA ILE A 422 -18.31 7.16 -3.93
C ILE A 422 -17.65 5.80 -3.80
N LEU A 423 -16.88 5.61 -2.74
CA LEU A 423 -16.32 4.33 -2.35
C LEU A 423 -16.85 3.99 -0.97
N ASN A 424 -17.35 2.80 -0.78
CA ASN A 424 -17.78 2.30 0.52
C ASN A 424 -17.20 0.92 0.77
N LYS A 425 -16.56 0.73 1.90
CA LYS A 425 -16.05 -0.54 2.41
C LYS A 425 -16.79 -0.85 3.71
N LEU A 426 -17.35 -2.03 3.81
CA LEU A 426 -17.93 -2.59 5.02
C LEU A 426 -17.20 -3.90 5.33
N ASN A 427 -16.77 -4.05 6.56
CA ASN A 427 -16.17 -5.26 7.08
C ASN A 427 -16.90 -5.67 8.36
N LEU A 428 -17.37 -6.90 8.41
CA LEU A 428 -17.99 -7.52 9.57
C LEU A 428 -17.18 -8.76 9.92
N GLU A 429 -16.56 -8.74 11.09
CA GLU A 429 -15.78 -9.86 11.59
C GLU A 429 -16.46 -10.49 12.80
N TYR A 430 -16.69 -11.81 12.75
CA TYR A 430 -17.32 -12.54 13.82
C TYR A 430 -16.40 -13.64 14.37
N LEU A 431 -16.00 -13.48 15.63
CA LEU A 431 -15.15 -14.42 16.34
C LEU A 431 -16.00 -15.52 16.98
N ILE A 432 -15.83 -16.77 16.53
CA ILE A 432 -16.52 -17.95 17.06
C ILE A 432 -15.56 -18.74 17.95
N GLY A 433 -15.74 -18.58 19.25
CA GLY A 433 -14.81 -19.15 20.23
C GLY A 433 -13.44 -18.44 20.15
N LYS A 434 -12.34 -19.21 20.17
CA LYS A 434 -10.97 -18.67 20.12
C LYS A 434 -10.20 -19.05 18.85
N GLN A 435 -10.79 -19.86 18.01
CA GLN A 435 -10.09 -20.53 16.91
C GLN A 435 -10.68 -20.24 15.54
N HIS A 436 -11.90 -19.78 15.47
CA HIS A 436 -12.62 -19.58 14.22
C HIS A 436 -13.06 -18.13 14.07
N THR A 437 -12.81 -17.56 12.93
CA THR A 437 -13.28 -16.22 12.58
C THR A 437 -13.99 -16.29 11.24
N ILE A 438 -15.15 -15.68 11.14
CA ILE A 438 -15.85 -15.45 9.87
C ILE A 438 -15.83 -13.96 9.60
N ASN A 439 -15.35 -13.58 8.42
CA ASN A 439 -15.29 -12.19 7.99
C ASN A 439 -16.13 -12.04 6.72
N PHE A 440 -17.12 -11.15 6.75
CA PHE A 440 -17.85 -10.70 5.58
C PHE A 440 -17.39 -9.30 5.22
N ASN A 441 -17.00 -9.10 3.96
CA ASN A 441 -16.70 -7.79 3.45
C ASN A 441 -17.48 -7.42 2.20
N SER A 442 -17.79 -6.14 2.09
CA SER A 442 -18.48 -5.55 0.96
C SER A 442 -17.74 -4.29 0.53
N TYR A 443 -17.36 -4.23 -0.72
CA TYR A 443 -16.76 -3.04 -1.33
C TYR A 443 -17.65 -2.57 -2.48
N PHE A 444 -18.13 -1.33 -2.39
CA PHE A 444 -18.93 -0.68 -3.41
C PHE A 444 -18.19 0.54 -3.96
N ALA A 445 -18.14 0.67 -5.27
CA ALA A 445 -17.62 1.85 -5.95
C ALA A 445 -18.63 2.37 -6.98
N PHE A 446 -18.80 3.67 -6.98
CA PHE A 446 -19.60 4.42 -7.95
C PHE A 446 -18.76 5.55 -8.52
N ALA A 447 -18.77 5.71 -9.84
CA ALA A 447 -18.14 6.80 -10.56
C ALA A 447 -19.10 7.40 -11.58
N ASP A 448 -19.18 8.72 -11.64
CA ASP A 448 -19.95 9.51 -12.58
C ASP A 448 -19.04 10.59 -13.19
N GLY A 449 -18.67 10.44 -14.46
CA GLY A 449 -17.71 11.25 -15.17
C GLY A 449 -18.38 12.16 -16.20
N TYR A 450 -17.92 13.42 -16.26
CA TYR A 450 -18.41 14.48 -17.15
C TYR A 450 -17.26 15.07 -17.97
N PRO A 451 -16.70 14.32 -18.93
CA PRO A 451 -15.61 14.79 -19.77
C PRO A 451 -16.08 15.83 -20.79
N LYS A 452 -15.23 16.80 -21.09
CA LYS A 452 -15.46 17.84 -22.08
C LYS A 452 -14.16 18.24 -22.76
N ASP A 453 -14.13 18.37 -24.08
CA ASP A 453 -12.99 18.88 -24.83
C ASP A 453 -13.46 19.63 -26.08
N ASP A 454 -13.87 20.89 -25.90
CA ASP A 454 -14.40 21.74 -26.95
C ASP A 454 -13.37 21.98 -28.09
N MET A 455 -12.08 22.07 -27.74
CA MET A 455 -11.04 22.32 -28.74
C MET A 455 -10.80 21.10 -29.63
N ARG A 456 -10.85 19.90 -29.06
CA ARG A 456 -10.77 18.67 -29.82
C ARG A 456 -12.01 18.48 -30.70
N GLU A 457 -13.20 18.75 -30.17
CA GLU A 457 -14.44 18.65 -30.90
C GLU A 457 -14.48 19.59 -32.11
N LEU A 458 -13.99 20.84 -31.94
CA LEU A 458 -13.79 21.76 -33.04
C LEU A 458 -12.77 21.23 -34.08
N SER A 459 -11.68 20.62 -33.62
CA SER A 459 -10.63 20.09 -34.49
C SER A 459 -11.09 18.91 -35.35
N ILE A 460 -11.99 18.08 -34.83
CA ILE A 460 -12.49 16.89 -35.55
C ILE A 460 -13.89 17.07 -36.14
N GLY A 461 -14.55 18.20 -35.85
CA GLY A 461 -15.88 18.55 -36.39
C GLY A 461 -17.05 17.77 -35.83
N LYS A 462 -16.88 17.09 -34.66
CA LYS A 462 -17.95 16.33 -34.00
C LYS A 462 -17.70 16.15 -32.51
N LYS A 463 -18.72 15.72 -31.77
CA LYS A 463 -18.60 15.38 -30.36
C LYS A 463 -17.63 14.19 -30.17
N ALA A 464 -16.65 14.36 -29.27
CA ALA A 464 -15.56 13.41 -29.06
C ALA A 464 -15.70 12.61 -27.77
N VAL A 465 -16.34 13.17 -26.74
CA VAL A 465 -16.41 12.62 -25.39
C VAL A 465 -17.82 12.67 -24.83
N PHE A 466 -18.18 11.71 -24.01
CA PHE A 466 -19.52 11.56 -23.45
C PHE A 466 -19.47 11.25 -21.97
N ASP A 467 -20.54 11.62 -21.28
CA ASP A 467 -20.75 11.29 -19.89
C ASP A 467 -20.71 9.77 -19.67
N SER A 468 -20.25 9.37 -18.51
CA SER A 468 -20.02 7.96 -18.21
C SER A 468 -20.37 7.63 -16.78
N LYS A 469 -20.97 6.45 -16.54
CA LYS A 469 -21.33 5.96 -15.22
C LYS A 469 -20.86 4.53 -15.03
N MET A 470 -20.18 4.27 -13.92
CA MET A 470 -19.78 2.93 -13.54
C MET A 470 -20.19 2.65 -12.09
N ARG A 471 -20.65 1.43 -11.86
CA ARG A 471 -20.87 0.89 -10.52
C ARG A 471 -20.20 -0.45 -10.44
N SER A 472 -19.52 -0.70 -9.35
CA SER A 472 -18.96 -2.01 -9.06
C SER A 472 -19.22 -2.40 -7.61
N TRP A 473 -19.39 -3.69 -7.40
CA TRP A 473 -19.53 -4.27 -6.08
C TRP A 473 -18.71 -5.56 -5.99
N THR A 474 -17.97 -5.70 -4.89
CA THR A 474 -17.25 -6.92 -4.56
C THR A 474 -17.67 -7.36 -3.17
N GLY A 475 -18.29 -8.54 -3.07
CA GLY A 475 -18.60 -9.20 -1.81
C GLY A 475 -17.57 -10.29 -1.53
N GLY A 476 -17.07 -10.38 -0.30
CA GLY A 476 -16.12 -11.40 0.13
C GLY A 476 -16.56 -12.08 1.42
N LEU A 477 -16.33 -13.38 1.51
CA LEU A 477 -16.50 -14.17 2.72
C LEU A 477 -15.21 -14.92 3.01
N THR A 478 -14.64 -14.66 4.18
CA THR A 478 -13.42 -15.33 4.65
C THR A 478 -13.73 -16.16 5.88
N TYR A 479 -13.19 -17.36 5.93
CA TYR A 479 -13.15 -18.20 7.11
C TYR A 479 -11.70 -18.42 7.53
N ASP A 480 -11.38 -17.98 8.72
CA ASP A 480 -10.07 -18.17 9.32
C ASP A 480 -10.15 -19.22 10.43
N PHE A 481 -9.21 -20.16 10.42
CA PHE A 481 -9.04 -21.15 11.45
C PHE A 481 -7.62 -21.07 12.02
N ARG A 482 -7.53 -20.99 13.35
CA ARG A 482 -6.26 -20.99 14.08
C ARG A 482 -6.28 -22.12 15.12
N SER A 483 -5.32 -23.06 15.06
CA SER A 483 -5.19 -24.10 16.07
C SER A 483 -4.85 -23.50 17.44
N GLY A 484 -5.31 -24.14 18.53
CA GLY A 484 -5.12 -23.62 19.89
C GLY A 484 -3.66 -23.48 20.33
N ASP A 485 -2.75 -24.21 19.68
CA ASP A 485 -1.30 -24.14 19.90
C ASP A 485 -0.59 -23.15 18.93
N ASP A 486 -1.35 -22.39 18.11
CA ASP A 486 -0.88 -21.46 17.07
C ASP A 486 0.09 -22.10 16.06
N ARG A 487 0.07 -23.44 15.91
CA ARG A 487 0.90 -24.10 14.90
C ARG A 487 0.31 -24.01 13.51
N PHE A 488 -1.00 -24.12 13.39
CA PHE A 488 -1.70 -24.12 12.12
C PHE A 488 -2.62 -22.92 12.00
N LEU A 489 -2.54 -22.22 10.89
CA LEU A 489 -3.43 -21.13 10.50
C LEU A 489 -3.88 -21.38 9.07
N ASN A 490 -5.18 -21.33 8.82
CA ASN A 490 -5.78 -21.38 7.49
C ASN A 490 -6.69 -20.18 7.27
N SER A 491 -6.68 -19.63 6.09
CA SER A 491 -7.53 -18.53 5.66
C SER A 491 -8.12 -18.85 4.28
N LEU A 492 -9.40 -19.23 4.25
CA LEU A 492 -10.15 -19.53 3.02
C LEU A 492 -11.07 -18.36 2.69
N THR A 493 -10.96 -17.81 1.51
CA THR A 493 -11.72 -16.64 1.05
C THR A 493 -12.44 -16.95 -0.26
N ALA A 494 -13.73 -16.63 -0.34
CA ALA A 494 -14.51 -16.58 -1.57
C ALA A 494 -14.92 -15.14 -1.86
N ARG A 495 -14.88 -14.73 -3.14
CA ARG A 495 -15.27 -13.39 -3.60
C ARG A 495 -16.23 -13.47 -4.77
N TYR A 496 -17.16 -12.55 -4.81
CA TYR A 496 -18.06 -12.35 -5.94
C TYR A 496 -17.96 -10.90 -6.41
N TYR A 497 -17.84 -10.72 -7.71
CA TYR A 497 -17.65 -9.43 -8.37
C TYR A 497 -18.83 -9.13 -9.27
N LEU A 498 -19.34 -7.90 -9.20
CA LEU A 498 -20.39 -7.38 -10.05
C LEU A 498 -20.02 -5.97 -10.51
N TYR A 499 -20.18 -5.68 -11.81
CA TYR A 499 -20.00 -4.33 -12.29
C TYR A 499 -20.93 -4.01 -13.45
N THR A 500 -21.34 -2.75 -13.50
CA THR A 500 -22.17 -2.18 -14.55
C THR A 500 -21.54 -0.90 -15.07
N MET A 501 -21.67 -0.67 -16.37
CA MET A 501 -21.19 0.52 -17.03
C MET A 501 -22.21 1.03 -18.03
N ASN A 502 -22.39 2.36 -18.05
CA ASN A 502 -23.24 3.05 -19.03
C ASN A 502 -22.46 4.24 -19.57
N THR A 503 -22.30 4.31 -20.89
CA THR A 503 -21.67 5.42 -21.60
C THR A 503 -22.12 5.43 -23.07
N ARG A 504 -21.56 6.36 -23.85
CA ARG A 504 -21.69 6.38 -25.31
C ARG A 504 -20.29 6.40 -25.93
N SER A 505 -20.09 5.60 -26.94
CA SER A 505 -18.85 5.57 -27.72
C SER A 505 -19.01 6.40 -28.99
N ALA A 506 -18.07 7.33 -29.24
CA ALA A 506 -18.02 8.10 -30.47
C ALA A 506 -17.42 7.28 -31.60
N SER A 507 -18.12 7.14 -32.72
CA SER A 507 -17.52 6.58 -33.92
C SER A 507 -16.69 7.61 -34.65
N ILE A 508 -15.37 7.41 -34.72
CA ILE A 508 -14.46 8.32 -35.45
C ILE A 508 -14.67 8.22 -36.97
N PHE A 509 -15.18 7.08 -37.46
CA PHE A 509 -15.35 6.80 -38.91
C PHE A 509 -16.78 6.99 -39.43
N GLY A 510 -17.64 7.70 -38.75
CA GLY A 510 -18.97 8.05 -39.28
C GLY A 510 -20.04 6.97 -39.15
N LEU A 511 -19.78 5.87 -38.41
CA LEU A 511 -20.75 4.78 -38.19
C LEU A 511 -21.85 5.12 -37.16
N GLY A 512 -21.91 6.37 -36.71
CA GLY A 512 -22.83 6.83 -35.66
C GLY A 512 -22.30 6.52 -34.25
N ASP A 513 -22.80 7.26 -33.27
CA ASP A 513 -22.48 6.99 -31.86
C ASP A 513 -23.26 5.78 -31.39
N LYS A 514 -22.67 5.00 -30.46
CA LYS A 514 -23.29 3.78 -29.92
C LYS A 514 -23.42 3.89 -28.40
N ASP A 515 -24.59 3.62 -27.89
CA ASP A 515 -24.81 3.47 -26.45
C ASP A 515 -24.18 2.15 -25.97
N VAL A 516 -23.40 2.23 -24.90
CA VAL A 516 -22.69 1.12 -24.28
C VAL A 516 -23.24 0.85 -22.91
N ASN A 517 -23.82 -0.33 -22.74
CA ASN A 517 -24.38 -0.81 -21.47
C ASN A 517 -23.79 -2.18 -21.16
N LEU A 518 -22.97 -2.28 -20.12
CA LEU A 518 -22.39 -3.54 -19.67
C LEU A 518 -22.94 -3.93 -18.31
N ASN A 519 -23.18 -5.22 -18.14
CA ASN A 519 -23.47 -5.85 -16.85
C ASN A 519 -22.75 -7.19 -16.82
N LYS A 520 -21.78 -7.33 -15.92
CA LYS A 520 -20.90 -8.48 -15.82
C LYS A 520 -20.72 -8.90 -14.37
N SER A 521 -20.50 -10.20 -14.16
CA SER A 521 -20.13 -10.77 -12.87
C SER A 521 -19.05 -11.82 -13.04
N ASP A 522 -18.29 -12.04 -11.99
CA ASP A 522 -17.26 -13.09 -11.91
C ASP A 522 -17.07 -13.52 -10.45
N PHE A 523 -16.28 -14.57 -10.21
CA PHE A 523 -16.01 -15.01 -8.86
C PHE A 523 -14.52 -15.37 -8.67
N GLY A 524 -14.03 -15.28 -7.43
CA GLY A 524 -12.68 -15.66 -7.06
C GLY A 524 -12.66 -16.49 -5.77
N ILE A 525 -11.61 -17.28 -5.61
CA ILE A 525 -11.40 -18.09 -4.42
C ILE A 525 -9.90 -18.15 -4.09
N ASN A 526 -9.58 -18.02 -2.81
CA ASN A 526 -8.20 -18.05 -2.32
C ASN A 526 -8.13 -18.88 -1.05
N ASP A 527 -7.05 -19.63 -0.90
CA ASP A 527 -6.72 -20.33 0.32
C ASP A 527 -5.27 -20.08 0.70
N ALA A 528 -5.02 -19.84 1.98
CA ALA A 528 -3.70 -19.60 2.52
C ALA A 528 -3.49 -20.38 3.81
N LEU A 529 -2.36 -21.06 3.91
CA LEU A 529 -1.98 -21.92 5.01
C LEU A 529 -0.64 -21.47 5.60
N ARG A 530 -0.55 -21.48 6.91
CA ARG A 530 0.72 -21.38 7.63
C ARG A 530 0.86 -22.57 8.59
N TYR A 531 2.03 -23.20 8.59
CA TYR A 531 2.40 -24.19 9.56
C TYR A 531 3.69 -23.80 10.28
N ARG A 532 3.66 -23.76 11.60
CA ARG A 532 4.79 -23.45 12.47
C ARG A 532 5.50 -24.75 12.88
N PHE A 533 6.65 -25.01 12.30
CA PHE A 533 7.49 -26.18 12.63
C PHE A 533 8.18 -26.00 13.98
N MET A 534 8.68 -24.80 14.24
CA MET A 534 9.34 -24.37 15.47
C MET A 534 8.86 -22.95 15.82
N PRO A 535 9.06 -22.46 17.04
CA PRO A 535 8.65 -21.11 17.43
C PRO A 535 9.07 -19.99 16.45
N ASP A 536 10.21 -20.18 15.78
CA ASP A 536 10.83 -19.20 14.90
C ASP A 536 10.85 -19.65 13.43
N LEU A 537 10.42 -20.86 13.09
CA LEU A 537 10.43 -21.40 11.74
C LEU A 537 9.02 -21.78 11.29
N MET A 538 8.57 -21.20 10.22
CA MET A 538 7.26 -21.50 9.64
C MET A 538 7.29 -21.65 8.13
N GLY A 539 6.45 -22.54 7.62
CA GLY A 539 6.14 -22.70 6.22
C GLY A 539 4.80 -22.05 5.88
N LYS A 540 4.71 -21.50 4.68
CA LYS A 540 3.51 -20.88 4.13
C LYS A 540 3.20 -21.46 2.76
N LEU A 541 1.92 -21.70 2.50
CA LEU A 541 1.42 -22.14 1.21
C LEU A 541 0.16 -21.33 0.90
N SER A 542 0.05 -20.76 -0.28
CA SER A 542 -1.21 -20.16 -0.71
C SER A 542 -1.49 -20.47 -2.16
N ALA A 543 -2.77 -20.62 -2.49
CA ALA A 543 -3.26 -20.77 -3.84
C ALA A 543 -4.49 -19.88 -4.04
N GLY A 544 -4.62 -19.31 -5.24
CA GLY A 544 -5.72 -18.40 -5.52
C GLY A 544 -6.13 -18.38 -6.97
N TYR A 545 -7.40 -18.10 -7.17
CA TYR A 545 -8.01 -17.70 -8.42
C TYR A 545 -8.67 -16.35 -8.21
N ASP A 546 -7.98 -15.30 -8.62
CA ASP A 546 -8.38 -13.92 -8.43
C ASP A 546 -8.85 -13.28 -9.73
N VAL A 547 -9.79 -12.36 -9.60
CA VAL A 547 -10.36 -11.60 -10.71
C VAL A 547 -10.11 -10.12 -10.52
N ARG A 548 -9.70 -9.45 -11.59
CA ARG A 548 -9.66 -7.99 -11.66
C ARG A 548 -10.70 -7.50 -12.65
N ILE A 549 -11.69 -6.78 -12.14
CA ILE A 549 -12.61 -6.03 -12.98
C ILE A 549 -11.84 -4.90 -13.70
N PRO A 550 -12.15 -4.63 -15.00
CA PRO A 550 -11.60 -3.47 -15.67
C PRO A 550 -11.95 -2.19 -14.90
N SER A 551 -10.98 -1.27 -14.81
CA SER A 551 -11.22 0.02 -14.17
C SER A 551 -12.10 0.93 -15.04
N GLU A 552 -12.64 1.99 -14.43
CA GLU A 552 -13.42 3.00 -15.13
C GLU A 552 -12.67 3.55 -16.35
N THR A 553 -11.42 3.99 -16.18
CA THR A 553 -10.60 4.53 -17.29
C THR A 553 -10.34 3.52 -18.40
N GLU A 554 -10.21 2.23 -18.08
CA GLU A 554 -10.02 1.18 -19.07
C GLU A 554 -11.30 0.96 -19.91
N LEU A 555 -12.47 0.99 -19.26
CA LEU A 555 -13.75 0.81 -19.93
C LEU A 555 -14.26 2.07 -20.63
N LEU A 556 -14.17 3.22 -19.96
CA LEU A 556 -14.81 4.47 -20.38
C LEU A 556 -13.84 5.41 -21.10
N GLY A 557 -12.52 5.12 -21.05
CA GLY A 557 -11.50 6.04 -21.50
C GLY A 557 -11.22 7.17 -20.50
N ASP A 558 -10.35 8.09 -20.91
CA ASP A 558 -9.96 9.26 -20.11
C ASP A 558 -10.68 10.55 -20.51
N GLY A 559 -11.54 10.46 -21.56
CA GLY A 559 -12.19 11.63 -22.18
C GLY A 559 -11.27 12.46 -23.04
N TYR A 560 -10.03 12.01 -23.32
CA TYR A 560 -9.06 12.74 -24.09
C TYR A 560 -8.31 11.87 -25.12
N THR A 561 -7.42 10.98 -24.68
CA THR A 561 -6.57 10.17 -25.56
C THR A 561 -7.02 8.71 -25.66
N ILE A 562 -7.76 8.24 -24.69
CA ILE A 562 -8.17 6.84 -24.55
C ILE A 562 -9.64 6.73 -24.88
N SER A 563 -9.94 5.97 -25.92
CA SER A 563 -11.32 5.66 -26.31
C SER A 563 -11.95 4.60 -25.40
N PRO A 564 -13.28 4.60 -25.20
CA PRO A 564 -13.99 3.53 -24.51
C PRO A 564 -13.73 2.15 -25.11
N SER A 565 -13.71 1.13 -24.27
CA SER A 565 -13.46 -0.27 -24.65
C SER A 565 -14.59 -1.18 -24.18
N GLU A 566 -15.56 -1.41 -25.05
CA GLU A 566 -16.80 -2.15 -24.74
C GLU A 566 -16.60 -3.66 -24.55
N ALA A 567 -15.55 -4.21 -25.16
CA ALA A 567 -15.31 -5.65 -25.23
C ALA A 567 -14.38 -6.17 -24.12
N LEU A 568 -13.97 -5.33 -23.18
CA LEU A 568 -13.05 -5.77 -22.13
C LEU A 568 -13.67 -6.84 -21.24
N LEU A 569 -12.93 -7.92 -21.09
CA LEU A 569 -13.19 -9.00 -20.15
C LEU A 569 -12.38 -8.77 -18.87
N PRO A 570 -12.87 -9.23 -17.72
CA PRO A 570 -12.06 -9.26 -16.50
C PRO A 570 -10.76 -10.04 -16.69
N GLU A 571 -9.68 -9.56 -16.11
CA GLU A 571 -8.45 -10.34 -15.99
C GLU A 571 -8.61 -11.41 -14.90
N ARG A 572 -7.99 -12.55 -15.10
CA ARG A 572 -8.02 -13.68 -14.16
C ARG A 572 -6.61 -14.15 -13.89
N ASN A 573 -6.29 -14.36 -12.63
CA ASN A 573 -4.97 -14.81 -12.20
C ASN A 573 -5.10 -16.07 -11.35
N THR A 574 -4.52 -17.16 -11.81
CA THR A 574 -4.31 -18.35 -10.97
C THR A 574 -2.90 -18.28 -10.39
N SER A 575 -2.78 -18.31 -9.08
CA SER A 575 -1.50 -18.17 -8.39
C SER A 575 -1.28 -19.27 -7.36
N VAL A 576 -0.02 -19.67 -7.19
CA VAL A 576 0.44 -20.56 -6.12
C VAL A 576 1.72 -19.98 -5.54
N ASN A 577 1.81 -19.95 -4.20
CA ASN A 577 2.98 -19.48 -3.49
C ASN A 577 3.39 -20.51 -2.43
N ILE A 578 4.68 -20.72 -2.30
CA ILE A 578 5.28 -21.53 -1.24
C ILE A 578 6.42 -20.75 -0.60
N GLY A 579 6.45 -20.65 0.72
CA GLY A 579 7.44 -19.85 1.42
C GLY A 579 7.89 -20.47 2.73
N MET A 580 9.07 -20.05 3.16
CA MET A 580 9.60 -20.33 4.50
C MET A 580 10.07 -19.02 5.13
N LEU A 581 9.71 -18.82 6.38
CA LEU A 581 10.14 -17.72 7.22
C LEU A 581 10.84 -18.24 8.47
N TYR A 582 12.10 -17.81 8.64
CA TYR A 582 12.85 -17.97 9.87
C TYR A 582 13.04 -16.62 10.54
N ASP A 583 12.45 -16.39 11.70
CA ASP A 583 12.38 -15.08 12.35
C ASP A 583 12.80 -15.18 13.84
N LEU A 584 14.03 -14.78 14.13
CA LEU A 584 14.59 -14.67 15.48
C LEU A 584 14.37 -13.28 16.09
N THR A 585 13.59 -12.42 15.48
CA THR A 585 13.36 -11.05 15.99
C THR A 585 12.88 -11.09 17.42
N GLY A 586 13.56 -10.39 18.32
CA GLY A 586 13.26 -10.34 19.74
C GLY A 586 13.96 -11.36 20.62
N LYS A 587 14.87 -12.15 20.08
CA LYS A 587 15.77 -13.00 20.87
C LYS A 587 17.17 -12.36 20.88
N LYS A 588 17.55 -11.76 22.01
CA LYS A 588 18.92 -11.20 22.15
C LYS A 588 20.00 -12.28 21.97
N PRO A 589 21.17 -11.98 21.36
CA PRO A 589 21.71 -10.62 21.11
C PRO A 589 21.53 -10.11 19.69
N SER A 590 20.98 -10.83 18.73
CA SER A 590 20.85 -10.37 17.35
C SER A 590 19.51 -10.75 16.75
N ASN A 591 18.83 -9.77 16.16
CA ASN A 591 17.66 -10.03 15.33
C ASN A 591 18.13 -10.61 13.98
N LEU A 592 17.56 -11.72 13.58
CA LEU A 592 17.80 -12.33 12.27
C LEU A 592 16.46 -12.74 11.66
N GLN A 593 16.21 -12.30 10.45
CA GLN A 593 15.06 -12.70 9.64
C GLN A 593 15.57 -13.22 8.31
N ILE A 594 15.13 -14.41 7.92
CA ILE A 594 15.39 -15.00 6.61
C ILE A 594 14.04 -15.42 6.03
N GLU A 595 13.76 -14.99 4.81
CA GLU A 595 12.53 -15.36 4.11
C GLU A 595 12.87 -15.78 2.68
N ILE A 596 12.29 -16.91 2.24
CA ILE A 596 12.40 -17.42 0.87
C ILE A 596 10.99 -17.76 0.40
N ASN A 597 10.60 -17.26 -0.77
CA ASN A 597 9.30 -17.52 -1.40
C ASN A 597 9.49 -17.94 -2.85
N GLY A 598 8.88 -19.07 -3.25
CA GLY A 598 8.67 -19.43 -4.63
C GLY A 598 7.23 -19.10 -5.05
N PHE A 599 7.03 -18.69 -6.29
CA PHE A 599 5.70 -18.36 -6.79
C PHE A 599 5.51 -18.76 -8.25
N PHE A 600 4.27 -19.11 -8.56
CA PHE A 600 3.77 -19.35 -9.90
C PHE A 600 2.51 -18.51 -10.11
N MET A 601 2.37 -17.87 -11.28
CA MET A 601 1.15 -17.14 -11.66
C MET A 601 0.83 -17.41 -13.14
N TYR A 602 -0.46 -17.54 -13.43
CA TYR A 602 -0.99 -17.64 -14.78
C TYR A 602 -2.11 -16.62 -14.96
N LEU A 603 -1.81 -15.57 -15.71
CA LEU A 603 -2.70 -14.45 -15.99
C LEU A 603 -3.38 -14.65 -17.33
N GLN A 604 -4.72 -14.51 -17.34
CA GLN A 604 -5.56 -14.60 -18.53
C GLN A 604 -6.29 -13.29 -18.78
N ASN A 605 -6.66 -13.02 -20.03
CA ASN A 605 -7.37 -11.81 -20.47
C ASN A 605 -6.63 -10.52 -20.08
N MET A 606 -5.31 -10.54 -20.08
CA MET A 606 -4.50 -9.39 -19.65
C MET A 606 -4.90 -8.12 -20.42
N ILE A 607 -5.31 -7.09 -19.69
CA ILE A 607 -5.66 -5.78 -20.26
C ILE A 607 -4.40 -4.98 -20.49
N ARG A 608 -4.20 -4.52 -21.72
CA ARG A 608 -3.08 -3.67 -22.11
C ARG A 608 -3.56 -2.42 -22.82
N TYR A 609 -2.82 -1.34 -22.61
CA TYR A 609 -2.95 -0.11 -23.37
C TYR A 609 -2.34 -0.33 -24.75
N THR A 610 -3.12 -0.07 -25.79
CA THR A 610 -2.71 -0.18 -27.19
C THR A 610 -2.90 1.17 -27.87
N LYS A 611 -1.86 1.65 -28.55
CA LYS A 611 -1.92 2.88 -29.33
C LYS A 611 -2.24 2.52 -30.78
N GLY A 612 -3.42 2.86 -31.25
CA GLY A 612 -3.80 2.77 -32.66
C GLY A 612 -3.38 4.01 -33.46
N ILE A 613 -3.68 4.01 -34.75
CA ILE A 613 -3.37 5.13 -35.68
C ILE A 613 -4.13 6.40 -35.28
N ILE A 614 -5.34 6.26 -34.72
CA ILE A 614 -6.29 7.36 -34.50
C ILE A 614 -6.51 7.66 -33.01
N GLY A 615 -6.04 6.83 -32.13
CA GLY A 615 -6.21 6.98 -30.69
C GLY A 615 -5.67 5.77 -29.97
N ALA A 616 -5.81 5.79 -28.66
CA ALA A 616 -5.42 4.69 -27.83
C ALA A 616 -6.66 4.03 -27.21
N GLN A 617 -6.59 2.77 -26.90
CA GLN A 617 -7.62 2.06 -26.17
C GLN A 617 -7.01 0.92 -25.35
N TYR A 618 -7.77 0.42 -24.42
CA TYR A 618 -7.41 -0.80 -23.71
C TYR A 618 -8.03 -2.03 -24.40
N GLN A 619 -7.27 -3.11 -24.46
CA GLN A 619 -7.70 -4.37 -25.04
C GLN A 619 -7.22 -5.54 -24.19
N ASN A 620 -7.96 -6.66 -24.20
CA ASN A 620 -7.46 -7.90 -23.62
C ASN A 620 -6.40 -8.48 -24.57
N PHE A 621 -5.16 -8.53 -24.10
CA PHE A 621 -4.01 -8.92 -24.93
C PHE A 621 -3.54 -10.35 -24.63
N GLY A 622 -4.31 -11.17 -23.95
CA GLY A 622 -3.97 -12.58 -23.88
C GLY A 622 -3.45 -13.08 -22.54
N GLU A 623 -2.47 -13.99 -22.57
CA GLU A 623 -2.09 -14.83 -21.45
C GLU A 623 -0.61 -14.67 -21.11
N MET A 624 -0.30 -14.69 -19.80
CA MET A 624 1.07 -14.60 -19.30
C MET A 624 1.28 -15.64 -18.20
N ARG A 625 2.43 -16.32 -18.25
CA ARG A 625 2.89 -17.22 -17.19
C ARG A 625 4.11 -16.62 -16.50
N THR A 626 4.12 -16.66 -15.18
CA THR A 626 5.23 -16.22 -14.36
C THR A 626 5.68 -17.33 -13.43
N ILE A 627 6.99 -17.53 -13.32
CA ILE A 627 7.62 -18.36 -12.28
C ILE A 627 8.73 -17.54 -11.65
N GLY A 628 8.84 -17.56 -10.33
CA GLY A 628 9.89 -16.79 -9.67
C GLY A 628 10.23 -17.26 -8.28
N VAL A 629 11.34 -16.70 -7.77
CA VAL A 629 11.84 -16.92 -6.41
C VAL A 629 12.28 -15.58 -5.84
N GLU A 630 11.93 -15.35 -4.60
CA GLU A 630 12.32 -14.21 -3.78
C GLU A 630 13.09 -14.70 -2.56
N ALA A 631 14.16 -14.01 -2.21
CA ALA A 631 14.93 -14.28 -0.99
C ALA A 631 15.28 -12.96 -0.30
N GLU A 632 15.13 -12.92 1.01
CA GLU A 632 15.46 -11.76 1.84
C GLU A 632 16.16 -12.20 3.12
N VAL A 633 17.20 -11.46 3.54
CA VAL A 633 17.83 -11.57 4.84
C VAL A 633 17.94 -10.19 5.47
N LYS A 634 17.59 -10.07 6.74
CA LYS A 634 17.73 -8.88 7.58
C LYS A 634 18.37 -9.29 8.90
N ALA A 635 19.38 -8.55 9.35
CA ALA A 635 20.08 -8.88 10.58
C ALA A 635 20.64 -7.64 11.28
N ASP A 636 20.56 -7.64 12.62
CA ASP A 636 21.43 -6.81 13.44
C ASP A 636 22.78 -7.54 13.55
N ILE A 637 23.74 -7.12 12.74
CA ILE A 637 25.10 -7.71 12.71
C ILE A 637 25.78 -7.46 14.05
N THR A 638 25.61 -6.25 14.57
CA THR A 638 25.98 -5.84 15.92
C THR A 638 24.90 -4.90 16.46
N HIS A 639 25.01 -4.46 17.73
CA HIS A 639 24.08 -3.47 18.31
C HIS A 639 24.11 -2.09 17.64
N TRP A 640 25.13 -1.79 16.83
CA TRP A 640 25.30 -0.52 16.11
C TRP A 640 25.31 -0.68 14.59
N LEU A 641 25.20 -1.91 14.08
CA LEU A 641 25.23 -2.18 12.64
C LEU A 641 24.10 -3.14 12.24
N TYR A 642 23.18 -2.63 11.45
CA TYR A 642 22.12 -3.38 10.80
C TYR A 642 22.47 -3.58 9.33
N GLY A 643 22.08 -4.74 8.77
CA GLY A 643 22.22 -5.02 7.36
C GLY A 643 21.04 -5.78 6.79
N TYR A 644 20.78 -5.58 5.49
CA TYR A 644 19.81 -6.36 4.73
C TYR A 644 20.36 -6.68 3.36
N ALA A 645 19.88 -7.79 2.80
CA ALA A 645 20.05 -8.12 1.39
C ALA A 645 18.80 -8.85 0.88
N ASN A 646 18.40 -8.57 -0.35
CA ASN A 646 17.31 -9.29 -1.00
C ASN A 646 17.57 -9.44 -2.49
N ALA A 647 16.95 -10.46 -3.08
CA ALA A 647 16.98 -10.69 -4.51
C ALA A 647 15.64 -11.28 -4.99
N THR A 648 15.27 -10.92 -6.21
CA THR A 648 14.09 -11.42 -6.90
C THR A 648 14.49 -11.90 -8.27
N PHE A 649 14.25 -13.17 -8.55
CA PHE A 649 14.29 -13.74 -9.90
C PHE A 649 12.86 -14.05 -10.35
N GLN A 650 12.47 -13.59 -11.53
CA GLN A 650 11.14 -13.80 -12.10
C GLN A 650 11.22 -13.99 -13.60
N ASP A 651 10.63 -15.06 -14.11
CA ASP A 651 10.57 -15.37 -15.54
C ASP A 651 9.12 -15.27 -16.03
N LEU A 652 8.79 -14.13 -16.64
CA LEU A 652 7.47 -13.83 -17.18
C LEU A 652 7.47 -14.10 -18.67
N ARG A 653 6.58 -14.96 -19.16
CA ARG A 653 6.53 -15.35 -20.56
C ARG A 653 5.13 -15.21 -21.15
N ASP A 654 5.08 -14.84 -22.43
CA ASP A 654 3.86 -14.89 -23.24
C ASP A 654 3.40 -16.35 -23.37
N ALA A 655 2.18 -16.64 -22.91
CA ALA A 655 1.61 -17.98 -22.90
C ALA A 655 0.56 -18.19 -24.02
N ARG A 656 0.22 -17.17 -24.79
CA ARG A 656 -0.78 -17.25 -25.86
C ARG A 656 -0.39 -18.27 -26.90
N ARG A 657 -1.37 -19.06 -27.34
CA ARG A 657 -1.17 -20.04 -28.44
C ARG A 657 -1.32 -19.40 -29.80
N TYR A 658 -2.24 -18.48 -29.95
CA TYR A 658 -2.60 -17.82 -31.20
C TYR A 658 -2.57 -16.29 -31.04
N GLU A 659 -2.45 -15.59 -32.14
CA GLU A 659 -2.70 -14.15 -32.24
C GLU A 659 -4.14 -13.84 -31.83
N GLU A 660 -4.39 -12.62 -31.37
CA GLU A 660 -5.69 -12.20 -30.87
C GLU A 660 -6.77 -12.32 -32.00
N ASN A 661 -7.89 -12.94 -31.66
CA ASN A 661 -9.03 -13.18 -32.59
C ASN A 661 -8.64 -13.85 -33.90
N SER A 662 -7.59 -14.69 -33.88
CA SER A 662 -7.03 -15.33 -35.05
C SER A 662 -6.69 -16.81 -34.78
N SER A 663 -6.58 -17.60 -35.82
CA SER A 663 -5.99 -18.95 -35.81
C SER A 663 -4.50 -18.98 -36.15
N VAL A 664 -3.90 -17.81 -36.36
CA VAL A 664 -2.46 -17.68 -36.64
C VAL A 664 -1.67 -17.98 -35.38
N PRO A 665 -0.68 -18.89 -35.41
CA PRO A 665 0.17 -19.14 -34.24
C PRO A 665 0.88 -17.87 -33.77
N ASN A 666 0.87 -17.63 -32.46
CA ASN A 666 1.54 -16.47 -31.89
C ASN A 666 3.08 -16.61 -31.97
N PRO A 667 3.78 -15.73 -32.69
CA PRO A 667 5.25 -15.82 -32.85
C PRO A 667 5.99 -15.46 -31.53
N THR A 668 5.35 -14.77 -30.59
CA THR A 668 5.96 -14.39 -29.30
C THR A 668 5.73 -15.41 -28.19
N LYS A 669 5.05 -16.54 -28.50
CA LYS A 669 4.80 -17.59 -27.52
C LYS A 669 6.10 -18.11 -26.90
N GLY A 670 6.16 -18.10 -25.58
CA GLY A 670 7.31 -18.54 -24.80
C GLY A 670 8.43 -17.51 -24.68
N LEU A 671 8.37 -16.38 -25.38
CA LEU A 671 9.32 -15.29 -25.18
C LEU A 671 9.04 -14.55 -23.86
N ARG A 672 10.07 -13.93 -23.30
CA ARG A 672 9.91 -13.08 -22.10
C ARG A 672 9.03 -11.88 -22.40
N MET A 673 8.18 -11.55 -21.44
CA MET A 673 7.37 -10.34 -21.50
C MET A 673 8.28 -9.11 -21.53
N PRO A 674 8.05 -8.19 -22.48
CA PRO A 674 8.88 -7.01 -22.60
C PRO A 674 8.65 -6.04 -21.43
N ASN A 675 9.65 -5.19 -21.21
CA ASN A 675 9.62 -4.08 -20.26
C ASN A 675 9.42 -4.52 -18.79
N ILE A 676 9.85 -5.73 -18.45
CA ILE A 676 9.81 -6.27 -17.09
C ILE A 676 11.18 -6.87 -16.75
N PRO A 677 11.88 -6.33 -15.72
CA PRO A 677 13.15 -6.89 -15.29
C PRO A 677 12.96 -8.29 -14.69
N TYR A 678 13.87 -9.19 -15.00
CA TYR A 678 13.80 -10.58 -14.54
C TYR A 678 14.70 -10.89 -13.34
N LEU A 679 15.69 -10.04 -13.06
CA LEU A 679 16.59 -10.16 -11.93
C LEU A 679 16.84 -8.81 -11.30
N LEU A 680 16.58 -8.74 -10.00
CA LEU A 680 16.71 -7.57 -9.16
C LEU A 680 17.41 -7.98 -7.87
N ALA A 681 18.27 -7.12 -7.34
CA ALA A 681 18.88 -7.34 -6.05
C ALA A 681 19.13 -6.01 -5.33
N ASN A 682 18.95 -6.00 -4.03
CA ASN A 682 19.26 -4.86 -3.18
C ASN A 682 20.02 -5.32 -1.95
N ALA A 683 20.93 -4.48 -1.47
CA ALA A 683 21.58 -4.66 -0.18
C ALA A 683 21.83 -3.31 0.47
N GLY A 684 21.83 -3.28 1.80
CA GLY A 684 22.10 -2.06 2.53
C GLY A 684 22.72 -2.32 3.89
N LEU A 685 23.45 -1.34 4.36
CA LEU A 685 24.04 -1.30 5.70
C LEU A 685 23.62 0.01 6.37
N GLU A 686 23.25 -0.07 7.64
CA GLU A 686 22.93 1.07 8.48
C GLU A 686 23.79 0.99 9.75
N PHE A 687 24.59 2.02 9.94
CA PHE A 687 25.28 2.29 11.19
C PHE A 687 24.42 3.24 12.03
N HIS A 688 24.20 2.89 13.29
CA HIS A 688 23.48 3.75 14.23
C HIS A 688 24.19 3.80 15.58
N THR A 689 24.21 4.97 16.16
CA THR A 689 24.85 5.19 17.47
C THR A 689 24.21 6.37 18.18
N GLU A 690 24.28 6.32 19.50
CA GLU A 690 23.77 7.36 20.37
C GLU A 690 24.90 8.25 20.92
N ASN A 691 24.53 9.52 21.15
CA ASN A 691 25.36 10.47 21.89
C ASN A 691 26.79 10.65 21.35
N ILE A 692 27.01 10.45 20.05
CA ILE A 692 28.34 10.48 19.41
C ILE A 692 29.07 11.80 19.61
N PHE A 693 28.35 12.94 19.79
CA PHE A 693 28.91 14.26 20.02
C PHE A 693 28.85 14.70 21.50
N GLY A 694 28.67 13.74 22.42
CA GLY A 694 28.69 14.01 23.87
C GLY A 694 27.39 14.61 24.43
N GLY A 695 26.37 14.80 23.64
CA GLY A 695 25.04 15.27 24.09
C GLY A 695 24.11 14.11 24.46
N LYS A 696 23.31 14.25 25.53
CA LYS A 696 22.29 13.25 25.89
C LYS A 696 21.10 13.34 24.93
N GLY A 697 20.53 12.19 24.56
CA GLY A 697 19.34 12.10 23.70
C GLY A 697 19.59 12.52 22.25
N GLN A 698 20.80 12.30 21.75
CA GLN A 698 21.16 12.46 20.34
C GLN A 698 21.31 11.09 19.68
N ASN A 699 20.85 10.98 18.43
CA ASN A 699 21.02 9.76 17.64
C ASN A 699 21.64 10.11 16.29
N THR A 700 22.56 9.29 15.85
CA THR A 700 23.20 9.39 14.54
C THR A 700 22.98 8.12 13.78
N ARG A 701 22.56 8.25 12.51
CA ARG A 701 22.43 7.13 11.57
C ARG A 701 23.15 7.48 10.27
N ILE A 702 23.88 6.51 9.74
CA ILE A 702 24.53 6.59 8.43
C ILE A 702 24.13 5.31 7.70
N PHE A 703 23.63 5.43 6.48
CA PHE A 703 23.23 4.28 5.69
C PHE A 703 23.79 4.34 4.28
N ALA A 704 24.06 3.17 3.76
CA ALA A 704 24.47 2.96 2.36
C ALA A 704 23.63 1.84 1.76
N ASP A 705 23.06 2.08 0.61
CA ASP A 705 22.23 1.13 -0.12
C ASP A 705 22.79 0.94 -1.53
N ILE A 706 22.77 -0.29 -2.02
CA ILE A 706 23.06 -0.64 -3.40
C ILE A 706 21.82 -1.31 -4.00
N SER A 707 21.45 -0.89 -5.21
CA SER A 707 20.35 -1.48 -5.99
C SER A 707 20.87 -1.90 -7.35
N PHE A 708 20.53 -3.12 -7.75
CA PHE A 708 20.93 -3.75 -9.01
C PHE A 708 19.71 -4.20 -9.78
N VAL A 709 19.67 -3.85 -11.06
CA VAL A 709 18.67 -4.32 -12.04
C VAL A 709 19.42 -4.85 -13.25
N GLU A 710 19.18 -6.10 -13.63
CA GLU A 710 19.80 -6.72 -14.82
C GLU A 710 19.17 -6.18 -16.11
N GLU A 711 19.90 -6.21 -17.21
CA GLU A 711 19.44 -5.81 -18.53
C GLU A 711 18.20 -6.61 -18.95
N TYR A 712 17.22 -5.96 -19.56
CA TYR A 712 16.01 -6.62 -20.05
C TYR A 712 15.49 -5.98 -21.33
N PHE A 713 14.64 -6.72 -22.06
CA PHE A 713 14.06 -6.23 -23.32
C PHE A 713 12.95 -5.22 -23.08
N TYR A 714 12.94 -4.13 -23.88
CA TYR A 714 11.84 -3.19 -23.93
C TYR A 714 10.72 -3.66 -24.87
N ASP A 715 11.09 -4.37 -25.96
CA ASP A 715 10.17 -5.03 -26.90
C ASP A 715 10.32 -6.55 -26.78
N PHE A 716 9.48 -7.33 -27.48
CA PHE A 716 9.71 -8.76 -27.60
C PHE A 716 11.05 -9.02 -28.34
N GLU A 717 11.74 -10.08 -27.92
CA GLU A 717 13.08 -10.45 -28.41
C GLU A 717 13.17 -10.57 -29.94
N MET A 718 12.06 -10.87 -30.61
CA MET A 718 12.01 -11.00 -32.10
C MET A 718 11.86 -9.64 -32.81
N ALA A 719 11.65 -8.54 -32.13
CA ALA A 719 11.50 -7.24 -32.78
C ALA A 719 12.81 -6.82 -33.45
N ALA A 720 12.72 -6.35 -34.69
CA ALA A 720 13.85 -5.78 -35.38
C ALA A 720 14.42 -4.57 -34.63
N GLY A 721 15.74 -4.55 -34.38
CA GLY A 721 16.39 -3.48 -33.64
C GLY A 721 16.32 -3.60 -32.11
N GLN A 722 15.96 -4.75 -31.58
CA GLN A 722 15.99 -5.19 -30.17
C GLN A 722 16.32 -4.10 -29.15
N ARG A 723 15.33 -3.25 -28.82
CA ARG A 723 15.51 -2.21 -27.82
C ARG A 723 15.63 -2.84 -26.43
N ARG A 724 16.66 -2.46 -25.68
CA ARG A 724 16.92 -2.96 -24.34
C ARG A 724 16.98 -1.83 -23.33
N ILE A 725 16.56 -2.12 -22.13
CA ILE A 725 16.86 -1.31 -20.95
C ILE A 725 18.17 -1.85 -20.40
N PRO A 726 19.24 -1.06 -20.36
CA PRO A 726 20.56 -1.52 -19.93
C PRO A 726 20.56 -1.86 -18.44
N ARG A 727 21.49 -2.74 -18.07
CA ARG A 727 21.79 -3.01 -16.65
C ARG A 727 22.07 -1.71 -15.91
N SER A 728 21.58 -1.61 -14.68
CA SER A 728 21.86 -0.48 -13.80
C SER A 728 22.27 -0.93 -12.40
N THR A 729 23.23 -0.22 -11.85
CA THR A 729 23.65 -0.34 -10.44
C THR A 729 23.74 1.05 -9.86
N THR A 730 22.97 1.31 -8.81
CA THR A 730 22.96 2.60 -8.12
C THR A 730 23.41 2.41 -6.66
N ILE A 731 24.12 3.41 -6.15
CA ILE A 731 24.53 3.47 -4.75
C ILE A 731 23.97 4.75 -4.16
N ASP A 732 23.22 4.61 -3.08
CA ASP A 732 22.69 5.73 -2.28
C ASP A 732 23.43 5.81 -0.95
N LEU A 733 23.73 7.02 -0.52
CA LEU A 733 24.28 7.30 0.80
C LEU A 733 23.38 8.27 1.55
N GLY A 734 23.21 8.06 2.83
CA GLY A 734 22.43 8.98 3.64
C GLY A 734 22.96 9.08 5.06
N PHE A 735 22.59 10.18 5.67
CA PHE A 735 22.96 10.48 7.04
C PHE A 735 21.80 11.19 7.73
N GLU A 736 21.62 10.91 9.01
CA GLU A 736 20.66 11.61 9.88
C GLU A 736 21.27 11.81 11.25
N HIS A 737 21.05 12.99 11.81
CA HIS A 737 21.37 13.27 13.20
C HIS A 737 20.19 13.96 13.88
N SER A 738 19.83 13.48 15.07
CA SER A 738 18.79 14.08 15.89
C SER A 738 19.35 14.72 17.16
N PHE A 739 18.74 15.82 17.55
CA PHE A 739 19.07 16.61 18.74
C PHE A 739 17.86 16.68 19.68
N PHE A 740 18.10 17.07 20.94
CA PHE A 740 17.07 17.40 21.92
C PHE A 740 16.02 16.28 22.09
N ASN A 741 16.45 15.08 22.42
CA ASN A 741 15.61 13.90 22.60
C ASN A 741 14.72 13.63 21.37
N ASN A 742 15.31 13.65 20.17
CA ASN A 742 14.62 13.44 18.90
C ASN A 742 13.54 14.50 18.60
N SER A 743 13.77 15.76 18.99
CA SER A 743 12.89 16.86 18.62
C SER A 743 13.33 17.59 17.36
N LEU A 744 14.63 17.68 17.08
CA LEU A 744 15.19 18.30 15.86
C LEU A 744 15.99 17.26 15.10
N PHE A 745 15.69 17.10 13.82
CA PHE A 745 16.41 16.21 12.91
C PHE A 745 17.04 17.00 11.78
N ILE A 746 18.29 16.69 11.46
CA ILE A 746 18.98 17.16 10.27
C ILE A 746 19.43 15.92 9.50
N SER A 747 19.01 15.82 8.25
CA SER A 747 19.35 14.68 7.41
C SER A 747 19.83 15.13 6.03
N GLY A 748 20.70 14.32 5.44
CA GLY A 748 21.19 14.48 4.09
C GLY A 748 21.19 13.17 3.34
N LYS A 749 20.99 13.23 2.02
CA LYS A 749 21.03 12.07 1.14
C LYS A 749 21.69 12.41 -0.20
N ILE A 750 22.50 11.46 -0.68
CA ILE A 750 23.01 11.42 -2.04
C ILE A 750 22.41 10.21 -2.70
N LYS A 751 21.59 10.41 -3.74
CA LYS A 751 21.05 9.33 -4.58
C LYS A 751 21.95 9.14 -5.78
N ASN A 752 22.11 7.88 -6.20
CA ASN A 752 22.90 7.51 -7.36
C ASN A 752 24.30 8.13 -7.34
N LEU A 753 25.07 7.84 -6.30
CA LEU A 753 26.41 8.42 -6.03
C LEU A 753 27.34 8.31 -7.24
N THR A 754 27.27 7.21 -7.98
CA THR A 754 28.11 6.91 -9.15
C THR A 754 27.66 7.62 -10.42
N ASP A 755 26.54 8.37 -10.38
CA ASP A 755 25.91 9.00 -11.54
C ASP A 755 25.59 8.00 -12.68
N ALA A 756 25.20 6.78 -12.30
CA ALA A 756 24.85 5.73 -13.24
C ALA A 756 23.63 6.14 -14.08
N ARG A 757 23.67 5.87 -15.36
CA ARG A 757 22.53 6.10 -16.25
C ARG A 757 21.45 5.03 -15.97
N VAL A 758 20.31 5.45 -15.47
CA VAL A 758 19.16 4.59 -15.21
C VAL A 758 18.03 4.93 -16.18
N LEU A 759 17.54 3.94 -16.89
CA LEU A 759 16.34 4.05 -17.72
C LEU A 759 15.21 3.27 -17.05
N SER A 760 14.10 3.93 -16.80
CA SER A 760 12.87 3.26 -16.33
C SER A 760 12.03 2.72 -17.50
N GLU A 761 12.07 3.40 -18.62
CA GLU A 761 11.48 3.05 -19.91
C GLU A 761 12.47 3.45 -21.01
N PHE A 762 12.32 2.88 -22.20
CA PHE A 762 13.17 3.26 -23.34
C PHE A 762 13.06 4.75 -23.63
N ASN A 763 14.18 5.44 -23.78
CA ASN A 763 14.32 6.89 -23.97
C ASN A 763 13.82 7.74 -22.78
N ARG A 764 13.56 7.18 -21.60
CA ARG A 764 13.17 7.94 -20.41
C ARG A 764 14.20 7.80 -19.29
N PRO A 765 15.31 8.55 -19.37
CA PRO A 765 16.32 8.54 -18.33
C PRO A 765 15.76 9.18 -17.05
N LEU A 766 16.09 8.55 -15.93
CA LEU A 766 15.86 9.12 -14.60
C LEU A 766 16.90 10.18 -14.28
N PRO A 767 16.65 11.05 -13.28
CA PRO A 767 17.69 11.93 -12.77
C PRO A 767 18.95 11.15 -12.43
N GLY A 768 20.12 11.67 -12.79
CA GLY A 768 21.41 11.17 -12.39
C GLY A 768 21.65 11.34 -10.89
N ARG A 769 22.91 11.60 -10.50
CA ARG A 769 23.22 11.89 -9.10
C ARG A 769 22.46 13.12 -8.60
N SER A 770 21.84 12.96 -7.42
CA SER A 770 21.07 14.03 -6.80
C SER A 770 21.33 14.11 -5.30
N PHE A 771 21.15 15.29 -4.74
CA PHE A 771 21.40 15.60 -3.34
C PHE A 771 20.12 16.11 -2.69
N GLY A 772 19.96 15.84 -1.40
CA GLY A 772 18.86 16.38 -0.62
C GLY A 772 19.29 16.64 0.82
N ILE A 773 18.76 17.72 1.40
CA ILE A 773 18.91 18.05 2.82
C ILE A 773 17.53 18.32 3.36
N LYS A 774 17.24 17.81 4.57
CA LYS A 774 15.96 17.98 5.27
C LYS A 774 16.21 18.42 6.71
N ILE A 775 15.44 19.38 7.17
CA ILE A 775 15.34 19.77 8.58
C ILE A 775 13.92 19.48 9.02
N ARG A 776 13.77 18.84 10.17
CA ARG A 776 12.48 18.50 10.76
C ARG A 776 12.48 18.81 12.23
N TYR A 777 11.41 19.44 12.71
CA TYR A 777 11.20 19.75 14.12
C TYR A 777 9.90 19.13 14.61
N VAL A 778 9.97 18.43 15.75
CA VAL A 778 8.87 17.69 16.36
C VAL A 778 8.66 18.16 17.79
N LEU A 779 7.43 18.56 18.08
CA LEU A 779 6.93 18.83 19.44
C LEU A 779 5.99 17.69 19.86
N LYS A 780 6.26 17.10 21.00
CA LYS A 780 5.49 16.01 21.59
C LYS A 780 4.84 16.44 22.89
#